data_78ced4e035b0ec04c5e8870c42c60b7b
#
_entry.id   78ced4e035b0ec04c5e8870c42c60b7b
#
_cell.length_a   1.000
_cell.length_b   1.000
_cell.length_c   1.000
_cell.angle_alpha   90.00
_cell.angle_beta   90.00
_cell.angle_gamma   90.00
#
_symmetry.space_group_name_H-M   'P 1'
#
loop_
_entity.id
_entity.type
_entity.pdbx_description
1 polymer ?
#
loop_
_entity_poly.entity_id
_entity_poly.type
_entity_poly.pdbx_seq_one_letter_code
_entity_poly.pdbx_strand_id
1 'polypeptide(L)'
;MLFSRLTGGKTRAKENTMSTAAYEPFLKFKYPFRIHQQMILDRFSQELRNKKPGEPLRFHVVAPPGSGKTIIGIELAIRLRRPSLVICPNTAIQGQWVKKLELFIPENSGVHPGEIATSRTDQPRFINVLTYQILSIPEDAGETIVELAEGFWARAIAESQRIELEEARSRVTAMKASNPAQYKKELAKYTKGIRHGKLLENLEGKAADKDSLISVLHPRTRELLTKLRDFGVKTVIFDECHHLQTYWAVVMKNILEWMEVENIIGLTATPPLDERPEILQNYINLLGPVDFEIPTPAVVKDGMLAPYQDMTCFCLPEQNEMAYLANCHRKFHDLVERFRDPNSDFCDWMVKRIIERRMADGTQREWRKLFTARPDFSVAGVKYLRKAGIRIPPDITLTGEMAGELSVEDWALLIEDYALNRLKLSSEEEHKALYDAIRDALYTLGFILTEKGIRTYISPIDRVLSYSRSKLRAVKEILRHEMRVMGDRIRAAVVTDFEFSNALSLEKLENVLDQECGGAISVIKELVTDEELDKLNPVMVTGKSLLCDDDLAETYLEQFKKWAEEHGCEIFLSMKPVFGGKLYEIEGSGKDWNTKSAVLFTTSLLEKGITKCMVGTRGLLGEGWDAISLNTLIDLCAAATYASVNQLRGRSIRKDDSQPRKLANNWDVVCYAPGLEKGANDLKRLYKKHMQFYSICTDGRIQKGVNHIDPSLAFMDDPDAEAINRFNERMMAKAADRDKRYDMWKIGEKFVNVEQQSVEFTMNQAAVPCDTGVYTLHTAKLRGKSAANRFKSGAAVVAMLAAAIAALSSIPVAVGLGAVSMLFWRSAAKGVKSAAEYSRKNVLAMDSLEFARRCALCLFHALQDAGLISRTLIEKNVNISGREDGSVRVFLDASPAESSLFAKSFDELLSPIMNQRYAVPRYETVLPAGRGNLAAINAGLKPGRSVIASWHPVPDALGANKEKAEIFRKQWNRWVSRGDLVYLKSEQGEKIIEQYGMSNELGIRKQAAGFWR
;
A
#
# COMPACT_ATOMS: atom_id res chain seq x y z
N MET A 1 -52.66 22.56 10.68
CA MET A 1 -53.69 22.97 9.67
C MET A 1 -53.26 22.76 8.18
N LEU A 2 -52.03 22.42 7.84
CA LEU A 2 -51.64 22.06 6.46
C LEU A 2 -51.82 20.58 6.14
N PHE A 3 -51.94 19.70 7.14
CA PHE A 3 -52.10 18.25 7.00
C PHE A 3 -53.53 17.80 6.68
N SER A 4 -54.55 18.60 7.02
CA SER A 4 -55.96 18.25 6.79
C SER A 4 -56.44 18.49 5.36
N ARG A 5 -55.65 19.09 4.49
CA ARG A 5 -56.00 19.31 3.06
C ARG A 5 -55.50 18.22 2.11
N LEU A 6 -54.77 17.22 2.59
CA LEU A 6 -54.20 16.15 1.76
C LEU A 6 -55.00 14.82 1.82
N THR A 7 -56.04 14.70 2.69
CA THR A 7 -56.74 13.43 2.90
C THR A 7 -58.20 13.43 2.45
N GLY A 8 -58.69 14.46 1.76
CA GLY A 8 -60.07 14.54 1.32
C GLY A 8 -60.26 14.68 -0.19
N GLY A 9 -60.53 13.59 -0.89
CA GLY A 9 -60.99 13.68 -2.29
C GLY A 9 -60.68 12.46 -3.14
N LYS A 10 -61.54 11.48 -3.15
CA LYS A 10 -61.64 10.48 -4.22
C LYS A 10 -61.91 11.17 -5.56
N THR A 11 -61.28 10.68 -6.60
CA THR A 11 -61.56 10.68 -8.05
C THR A 11 -60.66 11.56 -8.93
N ARG A 12 -60.20 10.83 -9.96
CA ARG A 12 -59.49 11.22 -11.17
C ARG A 12 -57.99 11.38 -11.08
N ALA A 13 -57.33 10.43 -11.67
CA ALA A 13 -55.90 10.49 -12.07
C ALA A 13 -55.62 11.76 -12.87
N LYS A 14 -55.13 12.77 -12.19
CA LYS A 14 -54.24 13.77 -12.74
C LYS A 14 -52.91 13.53 -12.07
N GLU A 15 -51.91 13.21 -12.84
CA GLU A 15 -50.51 13.17 -12.44
C GLU A 15 -50.13 14.48 -11.74
N ASN A 16 -50.28 14.49 -10.41
CA ASN A 16 -49.69 15.52 -9.56
C ASN A 16 -48.24 15.13 -9.35
N THR A 17 -47.36 15.58 -10.23
CA THR A 17 -45.99 15.82 -9.91
C THR A 17 -45.93 16.77 -8.72
N MET A 18 -45.92 16.22 -7.51
CA MET A 18 -45.61 17.00 -6.32
C MET A 18 -44.24 17.62 -6.52
N SER A 19 -44.17 18.94 -6.46
CA SER A 19 -42.96 19.72 -6.55
C SER A 19 -41.96 19.17 -5.53
N THR A 20 -40.75 18.85 -5.97
CA THR A 20 -39.64 18.32 -5.16
C THR A 20 -39.34 19.17 -3.91
N ALA A 21 -39.74 20.44 -3.89
CA ALA A 21 -39.69 21.35 -2.75
C ALA A 21 -40.56 20.98 -1.54
N ALA A 22 -41.51 20.02 -1.69
CA ALA A 22 -42.43 19.66 -0.61
C ALA A 22 -41.84 18.70 0.45
N TYR A 23 -40.76 17.96 0.14
CA TYR A 23 -40.19 16.98 1.07
C TYR A 23 -39.04 17.52 1.92
N GLU A 24 -38.39 18.58 1.50
CA GLU A 24 -37.19 19.15 2.09
C GLU A 24 -37.32 19.59 3.56
N PRO A 25 -38.41 20.26 4.00
CA PRO A 25 -38.54 20.74 5.37
C PRO A 25 -38.69 19.62 6.42
N PHE A 26 -38.96 18.38 5.98
CA PHE A 26 -39.29 17.27 6.87
C PHE A 26 -38.14 16.29 7.07
N LEU A 27 -37.19 16.21 6.14
CA LEU A 27 -36.11 15.25 6.20
C LEU A 27 -34.95 15.78 7.04
N LYS A 28 -34.74 15.18 8.19
CA LYS A 28 -33.65 15.53 9.10
C LYS A 28 -33.12 14.29 9.78
N PHE A 29 -31.81 14.12 9.80
CA PHE A 29 -31.19 13.02 10.51
C PHE A 29 -31.56 13.06 12.00
N LYS A 30 -32.07 11.95 12.54
CA LYS A 30 -32.60 11.83 13.91
C LYS A 30 -31.56 11.94 14.99
N TYR A 31 -30.28 11.63 14.67
CA TYR A 31 -29.18 11.55 15.63
C TYR A 31 -28.13 12.64 15.35
N PRO A 32 -27.27 12.96 16.32
CA PRO A 32 -26.13 13.82 16.05
C PRO A 32 -25.18 13.12 15.05
N PHE A 33 -24.66 13.90 14.10
CA PHE A 33 -23.60 13.39 13.23
C PHE A 33 -22.35 13.11 14.04
N ARG A 34 -21.64 12.05 13.68
CA ARG A 34 -20.35 11.70 14.25
C ARG A 34 -19.32 12.75 13.86
N ILE A 35 -18.20 12.85 14.59
CA ILE A 35 -17.17 13.85 14.37
C ILE A 35 -16.70 13.83 12.92
N HIS A 36 -16.33 12.66 12.40
CA HIS A 36 -15.88 12.52 11.02
C HIS A 36 -16.97 12.83 9.98
N GLN A 37 -18.22 12.51 10.28
CA GLN A 37 -19.35 12.85 9.41
C GLN A 37 -19.58 14.36 9.37
N GLN A 38 -19.50 15.02 10.51
CA GLN A 38 -19.61 16.48 10.59
C GLN A 38 -18.48 17.17 9.81
N MET A 39 -17.25 16.68 9.91
CA MET A 39 -16.11 17.20 9.14
C MET A 39 -16.34 17.11 7.62
N ILE A 40 -16.90 15.98 7.13
CA ILE A 40 -17.26 15.83 5.71
C ILE A 40 -18.32 16.87 5.32
N LEU A 41 -19.36 17.02 6.13
CA LEU A 41 -20.47 17.96 5.87
C LEU A 41 -20.01 19.43 5.90
N ASP A 42 -19.05 19.76 6.77
CA ASP A 42 -18.46 21.09 6.86
C ASP A 42 -17.58 21.37 5.63
N ARG A 43 -16.76 20.40 5.20
CA ARG A 43 -15.99 20.50 3.98
C ARG A 43 -16.87 20.64 2.74
N PHE A 44 -17.93 19.83 2.63
CA PHE A 44 -18.91 19.96 1.57
C PHE A 44 -19.54 21.35 1.53
N SER A 45 -19.88 21.93 2.70
CA SER A 45 -20.45 23.25 2.80
C SER A 45 -19.46 24.34 2.34
N GLN A 46 -18.16 24.13 2.48
CA GLN A 46 -17.12 25.02 1.92
C GLN A 46 -17.06 24.90 0.40
N GLU A 47 -17.02 23.66 -0.14
CA GLU A 47 -16.98 23.43 -1.59
C GLU A 47 -18.23 23.96 -2.29
N LEU A 48 -19.41 23.80 -1.66
CA LEU A 48 -20.65 24.37 -2.19
C LEU A 48 -20.62 25.89 -2.28
N ARG A 49 -19.99 26.59 -1.32
CA ARG A 49 -19.79 28.04 -1.35
C ARG A 49 -18.78 28.48 -2.41
N ASN A 50 -17.78 27.65 -2.68
CA ASN A 50 -16.71 27.93 -3.63
C ASN A 50 -17.06 27.51 -5.07
N LYS A 51 -18.26 26.91 -5.28
CA LYS A 51 -18.73 26.45 -6.59
C LYS A 51 -18.73 27.60 -7.60
N LYS A 52 -18.07 27.39 -8.73
CA LYS A 52 -18.08 28.36 -9.83
C LYS A 52 -19.38 28.29 -10.62
N PRO A 53 -19.94 29.43 -11.07
CA PRO A 53 -21.12 29.43 -11.92
C PRO A 53 -20.84 28.66 -13.24
N GLY A 54 -21.77 27.80 -13.64
CA GLY A 54 -21.69 27.02 -14.89
C GLY A 54 -20.84 25.75 -14.84
N GLU A 55 -20.12 25.49 -13.75
CA GLU A 55 -19.39 24.21 -13.56
C GLU A 55 -20.18 23.27 -12.64
N PRO A 56 -20.18 21.93 -12.89
CA PRO A 56 -20.79 20.99 -11.97
C PRO A 56 -19.97 20.94 -10.66
N LEU A 57 -20.68 20.90 -9.52
CA LEU A 57 -20.06 20.60 -8.24
C LEU A 57 -19.57 19.15 -8.27
N ARG A 58 -18.29 18.92 -8.01
CA ARG A 58 -17.72 17.60 -7.75
C ARG A 58 -17.31 17.53 -6.30
N PHE A 59 -17.70 16.44 -5.63
CA PHE A 59 -17.32 16.22 -4.24
C PHE A 59 -17.02 14.75 -4.01
N HIS A 60 -15.76 14.46 -3.76
CA HIS A 60 -15.26 13.09 -3.67
C HIS A 60 -14.79 12.77 -2.25
N VAL A 61 -15.44 11.79 -1.62
CA VAL A 61 -15.20 11.37 -0.24
C VAL A 61 -14.65 9.96 -0.19
N VAL A 62 -13.53 9.79 0.49
CA VAL A 62 -12.94 8.50 0.83
C VAL A 62 -13.16 8.24 2.32
N ALA A 63 -13.89 7.18 2.64
CA ALA A 63 -14.22 6.82 4.01
C ALA A 63 -14.33 5.30 4.19
N PRO A 64 -13.78 4.70 5.26
CA PRO A 64 -13.71 3.26 5.43
C PRO A 64 -15.10 2.60 5.50
N PRO A 65 -15.18 1.26 5.30
CA PRO A 65 -16.40 0.51 5.58
C PRO A 65 -16.86 0.74 7.03
N GLY A 66 -18.17 0.92 7.24
CA GLY A 66 -18.72 1.18 8.59
C GLY A 66 -18.71 2.65 9.04
N SER A 67 -18.10 3.58 8.30
CA SER A 67 -18.09 5.02 8.60
C SER A 67 -19.47 5.71 8.46
N GLY A 68 -20.43 5.05 7.80
CA GLY A 68 -21.77 5.60 7.54
C GLY A 68 -21.85 6.41 6.24
N LYS A 69 -21.09 6.06 5.21
CA LYS A 69 -21.14 6.69 3.86
C LYS A 69 -22.55 6.89 3.32
N THR A 70 -23.42 5.88 3.46
CA THR A 70 -24.81 5.97 3.02
C THR A 70 -25.59 7.10 3.72
N ILE A 71 -25.36 7.29 5.03
CA ILE A 71 -25.99 8.38 5.80
C ILE A 71 -25.50 9.74 5.28
N ILE A 72 -24.20 9.86 5.05
CA ILE A 72 -23.61 11.07 4.44
C ILE A 72 -24.23 11.31 3.06
N GLY A 73 -24.31 10.30 2.20
CA GLY A 73 -24.88 10.44 0.86
C GLY A 73 -26.34 10.90 0.88
N ILE A 74 -27.16 10.37 1.78
CA ILE A 74 -28.56 10.82 1.97
C ILE A 74 -28.59 12.28 2.43
N GLU A 75 -27.78 12.66 3.41
CA GLU A 75 -27.70 14.04 3.90
C GLU A 75 -27.26 15.01 2.79
N LEU A 76 -26.28 14.62 1.96
CA LEU A 76 -25.83 15.45 0.83
C LEU A 76 -26.93 15.62 -0.21
N ALA A 77 -27.70 14.55 -0.52
CA ALA A 77 -28.84 14.64 -1.43
C ALA A 77 -29.90 15.61 -0.90
N ILE A 78 -30.20 15.56 0.41
CA ILE A 78 -31.14 16.47 1.06
C ILE A 78 -30.64 17.92 1.00
N ARG A 79 -29.38 18.19 1.32
CA ARG A 79 -28.79 19.54 1.30
C ARG A 79 -28.76 20.16 -0.09
N LEU A 80 -28.58 19.34 -1.14
CA LEU A 80 -28.55 19.81 -2.53
C LEU A 80 -29.93 20.17 -3.08
N ARG A 81 -31.02 19.74 -2.44
CA ARG A 81 -32.39 20.11 -2.76
C ARG A 81 -32.83 19.84 -4.20
N ARG A 82 -32.22 18.82 -4.83
CA ARG A 82 -32.50 18.42 -6.20
C ARG A 82 -32.79 16.91 -6.26
N PRO A 83 -33.66 16.46 -7.17
CA PRO A 83 -33.81 15.03 -7.40
C PRO A 83 -32.47 14.37 -7.68
N SER A 84 -32.22 13.24 -7.02
CA SER A 84 -30.93 12.58 -7.00
C SER A 84 -31.02 11.18 -7.59
N LEU A 85 -29.99 10.80 -8.34
CA LEU A 85 -29.73 9.43 -8.77
C LEU A 85 -28.55 8.88 -7.95
N VAL A 86 -28.79 7.80 -7.23
CA VAL A 86 -27.73 7.04 -6.54
C VAL A 86 -27.42 5.80 -7.36
N ILE A 87 -26.16 5.59 -7.66
CA ILE A 87 -25.67 4.41 -8.39
C ILE A 87 -24.83 3.58 -7.45
N CYS A 88 -25.23 2.34 -7.20
CA CYS A 88 -24.58 1.42 -6.26
C CYS A 88 -24.24 0.07 -6.91
N PRO A 89 -23.29 -0.72 -6.35
CA PRO A 89 -22.78 -1.91 -7.01
C PRO A 89 -23.77 -3.08 -7.07
N ASN A 90 -24.66 -3.22 -6.08
CA ASN A 90 -25.57 -4.37 -6.02
C ASN A 90 -26.89 -4.04 -5.33
N THR A 91 -27.85 -4.96 -5.46
CA THR A 91 -29.21 -4.82 -4.90
C THR A 91 -29.25 -4.80 -3.37
N ALA A 92 -28.28 -5.39 -2.68
CA ALA A 92 -28.23 -5.37 -1.21
C ALA A 92 -27.93 -3.94 -0.71
N ILE A 93 -26.97 -3.26 -1.32
CA ILE A 93 -26.64 -1.85 -1.02
C ILE A 93 -27.81 -0.95 -1.44
N GLN A 94 -28.44 -1.22 -2.59
CA GLN A 94 -29.65 -0.52 -3.03
C GLN A 94 -30.75 -0.55 -1.96
N GLY A 95 -31.03 -1.72 -1.39
CA GLY A 95 -32.01 -1.88 -0.29
C GLY A 95 -31.60 -1.12 0.98
N GLN A 96 -30.30 -1.09 1.29
CA GLN A 96 -29.79 -0.34 2.44
C GLN A 96 -30.01 1.17 2.32
N TRP A 97 -29.86 1.76 1.13
CA TRP A 97 -30.12 3.18 0.90
C TRP A 97 -31.58 3.54 1.20
N VAL A 98 -32.51 2.76 0.68
CA VAL A 98 -33.94 2.98 0.91
C VAL A 98 -34.29 2.79 2.40
N LYS A 99 -33.80 1.73 3.04
CA LYS A 99 -34.08 1.46 4.46
C LYS A 99 -33.50 2.55 5.38
N LYS A 100 -32.27 3.00 5.16
CA LYS A 100 -31.62 4.02 6.01
C LYS A 100 -32.28 5.40 5.92
N LEU A 101 -33.13 5.65 4.91
CA LEU A 101 -33.90 6.87 4.82
C LEU A 101 -34.91 7.01 5.99
N GLU A 102 -35.33 5.90 6.64
CA GLU A 102 -36.15 5.92 7.87
C GLU A 102 -35.49 6.74 9.00
N LEU A 103 -34.15 6.81 9.01
CA LEU A 103 -33.40 7.60 10.01
C LEU A 103 -33.53 9.13 9.78
N PHE A 104 -34.10 9.54 8.64
CA PHE A 104 -34.30 10.96 8.28
C PHE A 104 -35.76 11.38 8.32
N ILE A 105 -36.69 10.42 8.36
CA ILE A 105 -38.12 10.68 8.36
C ILE A 105 -38.62 10.80 9.81
N PRO A 106 -39.29 11.89 10.21
CA PRO A 106 -39.87 12.04 11.55
C PRO A 106 -40.89 10.95 11.86
N GLU A 107 -40.90 10.41 13.06
CA GLU A 107 -41.71 9.26 13.46
C GLU A 107 -43.23 9.48 13.28
N ASN A 108 -43.71 10.71 13.45
CA ASN A 108 -45.12 11.07 13.37
C ASN A 108 -45.54 11.68 12.02
N SER A 109 -44.69 11.57 10.98
CA SER A 109 -44.95 12.21 9.69
C SER A 109 -45.95 11.45 8.80
N GLY A 110 -46.19 10.17 9.08
CA GLY A 110 -47.01 9.29 8.21
C GLY A 110 -46.43 9.04 6.81
N VAL A 111 -45.17 9.50 6.56
CA VAL A 111 -44.48 9.34 5.27
C VAL A 111 -43.66 8.05 5.28
N HIS A 112 -43.83 7.24 4.23
CA HIS A 112 -43.02 6.01 4.06
C HIS A 112 -41.78 6.25 3.22
N PRO A 113 -40.65 5.56 3.48
CA PRO A 113 -39.42 5.69 2.68
C PRO A 113 -39.64 5.54 1.17
N GLY A 114 -40.55 4.65 0.75
CA GLY A 114 -40.87 4.42 -0.66
C GLY A 114 -41.59 5.59 -1.38
N GLU A 115 -42.05 6.60 -0.65
CA GLU A 115 -42.60 7.82 -1.24
C GLU A 115 -41.51 8.80 -1.65
N ILE A 116 -40.34 8.73 -0.97
CA ILE A 116 -39.22 9.62 -1.14
C ILE A 116 -38.12 8.96 -2.00
N ALA A 117 -37.90 7.66 -1.80
CA ALA A 117 -36.87 6.90 -2.53
C ALA A 117 -37.48 5.71 -3.27
N THR A 118 -36.92 5.37 -4.42
CA THR A 118 -37.31 4.22 -5.22
C THR A 118 -36.09 3.47 -5.76
N SER A 119 -36.23 2.15 -5.88
CA SER A 119 -35.34 1.28 -6.65
C SER A 119 -35.96 0.86 -8.01
N ARG A 120 -37.13 1.39 -8.36
CA ARG A 120 -37.84 1.06 -9.60
C ARG A 120 -37.52 2.05 -10.69
N THR A 121 -37.47 1.56 -11.93
CA THR A 121 -37.12 2.35 -13.11
C THR A 121 -38.31 3.07 -13.73
N ASP A 122 -39.54 2.66 -13.37
CA ASP A 122 -40.79 3.15 -13.95
C ASP A 122 -41.36 4.38 -13.23
N GLN A 123 -41.01 4.57 -11.97
CA GLN A 123 -41.54 5.64 -11.12
C GLN A 123 -40.44 6.42 -10.41
N PRO A 124 -39.88 7.45 -11.04
CA PRO A 124 -38.88 8.29 -10.40
C PRO A 124 -39.38 8.98 -9.12
N ARG A 125 -38.49 9.13 -8.12
CA ARG A 125 -38.73 9.81 -6.84
C ARG A 125 -37.63 10.83 -6.57
N PHE A 126 -37.69 11.48 -5.40
CA PHE A 126 -36.63 12.43 -5.00
C PHE A 126 -35.24 11.78 -4.91
N ILE A 127 -35.18 10.54 -4.41
CA ILE A 127 -33.95 9.73 -4.43
C ILE A 127 -34.22 8.46 -5.24
N ASN A 128 -33.53 8.31 -6.36
CA ASN A 128 -33.62 7.14 -7.24
C ASN A 128 -32.37 6.28 -7.03
N VAL A 129 -32.51 5.08 -6.50
CA VAL A 129 -31.37 4.21 -6.20
C VAL A 129 -31.34 3.06 -7.22
N LEU A 130 -30.32 3.05 -8.07
CA LEU A 130 -30.15 2.07 -9.14
C LEU A 130 -28.80 1.37 -9.01
N THR A 131 -28.70 0.17 -9.55
CA THR A 131 -27.41 -0.53 -9.63
C THR A 131 -26.67 -0.19 -10.91
N TYR A 132 -25.32 -0.32 -10.90
CA TYR A 132 -24.51 -0.17 -12.11
C TYR A 132 -24.99 -1.06 -13.26
N GLN A 133 -25.49 -2.26 -12.96
CA GLN A 133 -26.03 -3.21 -13.93
C GLN A 133 -27.25 -2.68 -14.70
N ILE A 134 -28.15 -1.94 -14.04
CA ILE A 134 -29.34 -1.37 -14.69
C ILE A 134 -28.96 -0.31 -15.72
N LEU A 135 -27.82 0.36 -15.52
CA LEU A 135 -27.26 1.32 -16.48
C LEU A 135 -26.41 0.62 -17.54
N SER A 136 -26.45 -0.71 -17.63
CA SER A 136 -25.60 -1.53 -18.48
C SER A 136 -24.10 -1.31 -18.19
N ILE A 137 -23.76 -1.13 -16.92
CA ILE A 137 -22.38 -1.11 -16.40
C ILE A 137 -22.20 -2.38 -15.56
N PRO A 138 -21.87 -3.55 -16.14
CA PRO A 138 -21.61 -4.75 -15.37
C PRO A 138 -20.26 -4.70 -14.70
N GLU A 139 -20.10 -5.41 -13.59
CA GLU A 139 -18.80 -5.74 -13.01
C GLU A 139 -17.93 -6.49 -14.02
N ASP A 140 -18.55 -7.24 -14.94
CA ASP A 140 -17.90 -7.84 -16.09
C ASP A 140 -18.15 -6.94 -17.32
N ALA A 141 -17.18 -6.06 -17.61
CA ALA A 141 -17.23 -5.08 -18.70
C ALA A 141 -17.42 -5.70 -20.11
N GLY A 142 -17.46 -7.02 -20.20
CA GLY A 142 -17.54 -7.76 -21.47
C GLY A 142 -18.84 -7.50 -22.24
N GLU A 143 -19.98 -7.66 -21.61
CA GLU A 143 -21.30 -7.59 -22.32
C GLU A 143 -21.63 -6.16 -22.78
N THR A 144 -21.37 -5.17 -21.96
CA THR A 144 -21.69 -3.79 -22.32
C THR A 144 -20.68 -3.19 -23.30
N ILE A 145 -19.42 -3.64 -23.30
CA ILE A 145 -18.49 -3.31 -24.40
C ILE A 145 -19.04 -3.84 -25.72
N VAL A 146 -19.61 -5.03 -25.70
CA VAL A 146 -20.25 -5.63 -26.88
C VAL A 146 -21.41 -4.78 -27.33
N GLU A 147 -22.31 -4.37 -26.45
CA GLU A 147 -23.47 -3.53 -26.76
C GLU A 147 -23.07 -2.16 -27.33
N LEU A 148 -22.10 -1.51 -26.71
CA LEU A 148 -21.55 -0.24 -27.23
C LEU A 148 -20.85 -0.45 -28.58
N ALA A 149 -20.08 -1.51 -28.73
CA ALA A 149 -19.40 -1.84 -29.97
C ALA A 149 -20.41 -2.13 -31.09
N GLU A 150 -21.49 -2.87 -30.82
CA GLU A 150 -22.62 -3.07 -31.72
C GLU A 150 -23.29 -1.74 -32.09
N GLY A 151 -23.50 -0.85 -31.10
CA GLY A 151 -24.08 0.47 -31.32
C GLY A 151 -23.23 1.37 -32.19
N PHE A 152 -21.89 1.48 -31.94
CA PHE A 152 -20.97 2.23 -32.79
C PHE A 152 -20.86 1.64 -34.19
N TRP A 153 -20.87 0.34 -34.30
CA TRP A 153 -20.90 -0.36 -35.60
C TRP A 153 -22.19 -0.10 -36.38
N ALA A 154 -23.34 -0.21 -35.73
CA ALA A 154 -24.63 0.13 -36.33
C ALA A 154 -24.67 1.57 -36.82
N ARG A 155 -24.16 2.52 -36.06
CA ARG A 155 -24.05 3.91 -36.48
C ARG A 155 -23.14 4.08 -37.71
N ALA A 156 -22.00 3.43 -37.75
CA ALA A 156 -21.11 3.48 -38.88
C ALA A 156 -21.78 2.90 -40.16
N ILE A 157 -22.60 1.87 -40.01
CA ILE A 157 -23.45 1.33 -41.10
C ILE A 157 -24.48 2.37 -41.52
N ALA A 158 -25.22 2.95 -40.57
CA ALA A 158 -26.25 3.95 -40.82
C ALA A 158 -25.68 5.14 -41.63
N GLU A 159 -24.55 5.69 -41.18
CA GLU A 159 -23.84 6.80 -41.83
C GLU A 159 -23.32 6.43 -43.22
N SER A 160 -22.67 5.25 -43.34
CA SER A 160 -22.08 4.83 -44.62
C SER A 160 -23.09 4.46 -45.69
N GLN A 161 -24.23 3.88 -45.30
CA GLN A 161 -25.27 3.39 -46.20
C GLN A 161 -26.48 4.35 -46.29
N ARG A 162 -26.48 5.46 -45.51
CA ARG A 162 -27.57 6.45 -45.41
C ARG A 162 -28.93 5.82 -45.11
N ILE A 163 -28.95 4.91 -44.11
CA ILE A 163 -30.17 4.23 -43.60
C ILE A 163 -30.46 4.66 -42.18
N GLU A 164 -31.68 4.40 -41.73
CA GLU A 164 -32.05 4.67 -40.33
C GLU A 164 -31.25 3.80 -39.34
N LEU A 165 -30.96 4.34 -38.17
CA LEU A 165 -30.12 3.67 -37.14
C LEU A 165 -30.74 2.35 -36.66
N GLU A 166 -32.05 2.27 -36.55
CA GLU A 166 -32.75 1.04 -36.11
C GLU A 166 -32.66 -0.05 -37.18
N GLU A 167 -32.72 0.30 -38.49
CA GLU A 167 -32.46 -0.63 -39.56
C GLU A 167 -31.01 -1.14 -39.53
N ALA A 168 -30.05 -0.27 -39.27
CA ALA A 168 -28.64 -0.66 -39.14
C ALA A 168 -28.42 -1.60 -37.92
N ARG A 169 -29.10 -1.38 -36.80
CA ARG A 169 -29.08 -2.28 -35.61
C ARG A 169 -29.63 -3.67 -35.95
N SER A 170 -30.73 -3.70 -36.68
CA SER A 170 -31.33 -4.95 -37.13
C SER A 170 -30.36 -5.75 -38.02
N ARG A 171 -29.58 -5.07 -38.90
CA ARG A 171 -28.56 -5.71 -39.76
C ARG A 171 -27.39 -6.27 -38.92
N VAL A 172 -26.94 -5.59 -37.88
CA VAL A 172 -25.89 -6.10 -36.96
C VAL A 172 -26.40 -7.35 -36.23
N THR A 173 -27.63 -7.33 -35.76
CA THR A 173 -28.27 -8.48 -35.09
C THR A 173 -28.45 -9.66 -36.04
N ALA A 174 -28.89 -9.39 -37.29
CA ALA A 174 -29.01 -10.43 -38.33
C ALA A 174 -27.64 -11.04 -38.70
N MET A 175 -26.57 -10.23 -38.71
CA MET A 175 -25.22 -10.73 -39.00
C MET A 175 -24.70 -11.62 -37.87
N LYS A 176 -25.09 -11.38 -36.63
CA LYS A 176 -24.75 -12.25 -35.50
C LYS A 176 -25.28 -13.67 -35.66
N ALA A 177 -26.46 -13.78 -36.25
CA ALA A 177 -27.11 -15.07 -36.53
C ALA A 177 -26.61 -15.72 -37.86
N SER A 178 -26.46 -14.93 -38.92
CA SER A 178 -26.16 -15.44 -40.27
C SER A 178 -24.66 -15.66 -40.55
N ASN A 179 -23.78 -14.86 -39.96
CA ASN A 179 -22.31 -14.98 -40.17
C ASN A 179 -21.54 -14.66 -38.87
N PRO A 180 -21.48 -15.59 -37.88
CA PRO A 180 -20.83 -15.39 -36.60
C PRO A 180 -19.34 -15.06 -36.69
N ALA A 181 -18.64 -15.53 -37.70
CA ALA A 181 -17.20 -15.29 -37.88
C ALA A 181 -16.91 -13.83 -38.25
N GLN A 182 -17.67 -13.28 -39.22
CA GLN A 182 -17.56 -11.89 -39.65
C GLN A 182 -18.04 -10.95 -38.51
N TYR A 183 -19.13 -11.31 -37.84
CA TYR A 183 -19.62 -10.57 -36.67
C TYR A 183 -18.54 -10.44 -35.60
N LYS A 184 -17.86 -11.55 -35.18
CA LYS A 184 -16.77 -11.51 -34.20
C LYS A 184 -15.60 -10.63 -34.65
N LYS A 185 -15.24 -10.67 -35.92
CA LYS A 185 -14.13 -9.87 -36.48
C LYS A 185 -14.44 -8.36 -36.43
N GLU A 186 -15.61 -7.95 -36.89
CA GLU A 186 -16.02 -6.54 -36.89
C GLU A 186 -16.23 -6.05 -35.45
N LEU A 187 -16.92 -6.83 -34.62
CA LEU A 187 -17.10 -6.51 -33.19
C LEU A 187 -15.75 -6.28 -32.48
N ALA A 188 -14.75 -7.12 -32.75
CA ALA A 188 -13.42 -6.97 -32.16
C ALA A 188 -12.75 -5.64 -32.53
N LYS A 189 -12.99 -5.12 -33.73
CA LYS A 189 -12.49 -3.82 -34.21
C LYS A 189 -13.07 -2.66 -33.36
N TYR A 190 -14.39 -2.65 -33.21
CA TYR A 190 -15.07 -1.61 -32.43
C TYR A 190 -14.80 -1.74 -30.94
N THR A 191 -14.80 -2.95 -30.39
CA THR A 191 -14.41 -3.23 -29.01
C THR A 191 -13.00 -2.72 -28.69
N LYS A 192 -12.05 -2.95 -29.62
CA LYS A 192 -10.70 -2.43 -29.47
C LYS A 192 -10.65 -0.90 -29.54
N GLY A 193 -11.42 -0.28 -30.43
CA GLY A 193 -11.54 1.17 -30.52
C GLY A 193 -12.10 1.83 -29.26
N ILE A 194 -13.09 1.19 -28.64
CA ILE A 194 -13.68 1.62 -27.36
C ILE A 194 -12.66 1.48 -26.23
N ARG A 195 -12.02 0.31 -26.12
CA ARG A 195 -11.01 0.05 -25.07
C ARG A 195 -9.80 1.00 -25.11
N HIS A 196 -9.46 1.51 -26.26
CA HIS A 196 -8.38 2.50 -26.41
C HIS A 196 -8.85 3.96 -26.38
N GLY A 197 -10.12 4.23 -26.07
CA GLY A 197 -10.68 5.58 -26.02
C GLY A 197 -10.85 6.29 -27.37
N LYS A 198 -10.24 5.76 -28.43
CA LYS A 198 -10.18 6.40 -29.77
C LYS A 198 -11.55 6.68 -30.41
N LEU A 199 -12.55 5.86 -30.16
CA LEU A 199 -13.91 6.05 -30.64
C LEU A 199 -14.65 7.12 -29.82
N LEU A 200 -14.30 7.28 -28.54
CA LEU A 200 -14.91 8.24 -27.62
C LEU A 200 -14.26 9.62 -27.75
N GLU A 201 -12.93 9.69 -27.92
CA GLU A 201 -12.19 10.95 -28.20
C GLU A 201 -12.67 11.62 -29.50
N ASN A 202 -13.03 10.85 -30.50
CA ASN A 202 -13.59 11.39 -31.75
C ASN A 202 -14.98 12.00 -31.57
N LEU A 203 -15.69 11.70 -30.48
CA LEU A 203 -16.95 12.33 -30.11
C LEU A 203 -16.73 13.66 -29.36
N GLU A 204 -15.67 13.76 -28.55
CA GLU A 204 -15.32 15.02 -27.83
C GLU A 204 -14.80 16.11 -28.78
N GLY A 205 -14.13 15.76 -29.88
CA GLY A 205 -13.56 16.70 -30.84
C GLY A 205 -14.53 17.33 -31.84
N LYS A 206 -15.73 16.81 -31.99
CA LYS A 206 -16.77 17.36 -32.86
C LYS A 206 -17.84 18.00 -31.99
N ALA A 207 -17.95 19.32 -32.02
CA ALA A 207 -18.99 20.12 -31.35
C ALA A 207 -20.43 19.79 -31.79
N ALA A 208 -20.62 18.72 -32.52
CA ALA A 208 -21.87 18.21 -33.01
C ALA A 208 -22.22 16.93 -32.23
N ASP A 209 -23.22 17.05 -31.44
CA ASP A 209 -24.07 15.96 -31.04
C ASP A 209 -23.76 15.23 -29.72
N LYS A 210 -24.07 15.89 -28.59
CA LYS A 210 -24.24 15.24 -27.29
C LYS A 210 -25.23 14.06 -27.37
N ASP A 211 -26.11 14.04 -28.34
CA ASP A 211 -27.05 12.96 -28.58
C ASP A 211 -26.41 11.71 -29.24
N SER A 212 -25.19 11.83 -29.71
CA SER A 212 -24.51 10.76 -30.44
C SER A 212 -24.19 9.52 -29.61
N LEU A 213 -23.65 9.72 -28.37
CA LEU A 213 -23.38 8.62 -27.46
C LEU A 213 -24.68 7.99 -26.94
N ILE A 214 -25.66 8.82 -26.59
CA ILE A 214 -26.96 8.36 -26.08
C ILE A 214 -27.69 7.52 -27.14
N SER A 215 -27.56 7.88 -28.43
CA SER A 215 -28.13 7.10 -29.53
C SER A 215 -27.55 5.70 -29.67
N VAL A 216 -26.30 5.51 -29.22
CA VAL A 216 -25.58 4.23 -29.25
C VAL A 216 -25.98 3.32 -28.08
N LEU A 217 -26.46 3.87 -26.97
CA LEU A 217 -26.88 3.09 -25.80
C LEU A 217 -28.10 2.20 -26.11
N HIS A 218 -28.23 1.12 -25.35
CA HIS A 218 -29.39 0.23 -25.44
C HIS A 218 -30.71 1.02 -25.28
N PRO A 219 -31.78 0.74 -26.05
CA PRO A 219 -33.02 1.50 -25.98
C PRO A 219 -33.64 1.63 -24.58
N ARG A 220 -33.59 0.57 -23.78
CA ARG A 220 -34.08 0.60 -22.37
C ARG A 220 -33.28 1.56 -21.49
N THR A 221 -31.95 1.57 -21.64
CA THR A 221 -31.07 2.49 -20.90
C THR A 221 -31.33 3.94 -21.28
N ARG A 222 -31.49 4.19 -22.58
CA ARG A 222 -31.81 5.52 -23.12
C ARG A 222 -33.17 6.02 -22.59
N GLU A 223 -34.22 5.16 -22.63
CA GLU A 223 -35.54 5.49 -22.07
C GLU A 223 -35.48 5.84 -20.57
N LEU A 224 -34.74 5.03 -19.81
CA LEU A 224 -34.53 5.27 -18.39
C LEU A 224 -33.84 6.62 -18.13
N LEU A 225 -32.71 6.89 -18.80
CA LEU A 225 -31.97 8.14 -18.66
C LEU A 225 -32.83 9.34 -19.08
N THR A 226 -33.65 9.21 -20.12
CA THR A 226 -34.60 10.26 -20.54
C THR A 226 -35.64 10.51 -19.46
N LYS A 227 -36.24 9.48 -18.88
CA LYS A 227 -37.21 9.62 -17.78
C LYS A 227 -36.60 10.32 -16.56
N LEU A 228 -35.35 9.98 -16.19
CA LEU A 228 -34.66 10.62 -15.07
C LEU A 228 -34.32 12.09 -15.36
N ARG A 229 -33.86 12.40 -16.57
CA ARG A 229 -33.62 13.76 -17.01
C ARG A 229 -34.91 14.61 -16.98
N ASP A 230 -35.99 14.09 -17.55
CA ASP A 230 -37.26 14.79 -17.64
C ASP A 230 -37.91 14.97 -16.25
N PHE A 231 -37.65 14.04 -15.32
CA PHE A 231 -38.04 14.18 -13.90
C PHE A 231 -37.22 15.29 -13.18
N GLY A 232 -36.15 15.75 -13.75
CA GLY A 232 -35.31 16.82 -13.21
C GLY A 232 -34.19 16.32 -12.29
N VAL A 233 -33.66 15.12 -12.50
CA VAL A 233 -32.47 14.65 -11.78
C VAL A 233 -31.28 15.55 -12.12
N LYS A 234 -30.73 16.23 -11.10
CA LYS A 234 -29.59 17.15 -11.21
C LYS A 234 -28.42 16.78 -10.31
N THR A 235 -28.58 15.77 -9.47
CA THR A 235 -27.54 15.25 -8.57
C THR A 235 -27.32 13.77 -8.85
N VAL A 236 -26.05 13.36 -9.00
CA VAL A 236 -25.67 11.95 -9.10
C VAL A 236 -24.66 11.60 -8.01
N ILE A 237 -24.95 10.54 -7.28
CA ILE A 237 -24.14 10.01 -6.19
C ILE A 237 -23.67 8.61 -6.59
N PHE A 238 -22.37 8.43 -6.72
CA PHE A 238 -21.76 7.13 -6.96
C PHE A 238 -21.34 6.51 -5.62
N ASP A 239 -22.02 5.44 -5.20
CA ASP A 239 -21.62 4.66 -4.03
C ASP A 239 -20.68 3.54 -4.47
N GLU A 240 -19.61 3.34 -3.70
CA GLU A 240 -18.47 2.49 -4.04
C GLU A 240 -17.90 2.82 -5.44
N CYS A 241 -17.63 4.10 -5.67
CA CYS A 241 -17.28 4.63 -6.98
C CYS A 241 -15.95 4.10 -7.57
N HIS A 242 -15.17 3.31 -6.83
CA HIS A 242 -14.01 2.59 -7.34
C HIS A 242 -14.36 1.56 -8.44
N HIS A 243 -15.63 1.18 -8.60
CA HIS A 243 -16.09 0.37 -9.72
C HIS A 243 -16.09 1.13 -11.05
N LEU A 244 -16.02 2.46 -11.04
CA LEU A 244 -15.94 3.31 -12.23
C LEU A 244 -14.53 3.33 -12.84
N GLN A 245 -14.00 2.16 -13.14
CA GLN A 245 -12.67 2.03 -13.74
C GLN A 245 -12.73 2.11 -15.28
N THR A 246 -11.57 2.42 -15.88
CA THR A 246 -11.35 2.42 -17.33
C THR A 246 -12.21 3.42 -18.11
N TYR A 247 -12.65 3.04 -19.30
CA TYR A 247 -13.44 3.88 -20.20
C TYR A 247 -14.86 4.18 -19.69
N TRP A 248 -15.38 3.42 -18.69
CA TRP A 248 -16.70 3.69 -18.09
C TRP A 248 -16.79 5.08 -17.43
N ALA A 249 -15.69 5.56 -16.87
CA ALA A 249 -15.65 6.91 -16.35
C ALA A 249 -15.88 7.95 -17.47
N VAL A 250 -15.33 7.70 -18.66
CA VAL A 250 -15.52 8.56 -19.84
C VAL A 250 -16.97 8.48 -20.33
N VAL A 251 -17.55 7.27 -20.43
CA VAL A 251 -18.96 7.08 -20.84
C VAL A 251 -19.89 7.79 -19.86
N MET A 252 -19.70 7.59 -18.56
CA MET A 252 -20.53 8.24 -17.53
C MET A 252 -20.40 9.75 -17.56
N LYS A 253 -19.20 10.30 -17.74
CA LYS A 253 -19.02 11.74 -17.89
C LYS A 253 -19.91 12.30 -18.99
N ASN A 254 -19.92 11.69 -20.18
CA ASN A 254 -20.76 12.12 -21.31
C ASN A 254 -22.26 11.98 -21.01
N ILE A 255 -22.69 10.88 -20.32
CA ILE A 255 -24.09 10.72 -19.89
C ILE A 255 -24.50 11.83 -18.93
N LEU A 256 -23.66 12.14 -17.94
CA LEU A 256 -23.96 13.18 -16.95
C LEU A 256 -24.02 14.58 -17.60
N GLU A 257 -23.17 14.88 -18.56
CA GLU A 257 -23.21 16.10 -19.35
C GLU A 257 -24.49 16.20 -20.20
N TRP A 258 -24.93 15.08 -20.82
CA TRP A 258 -26.20 15.04 -21.57
C TRP A 258 -27.43 15.22 -20.65
N MET A 259 -27.39 14.66 -19.44
CA MET A 259 -28.45 14.83 -18.43
C MET A 259 -28.40 16.23 -17.78
N GLU A 260 -27.41 17.04 -18.09
CA GLU A 260 -27.16 18.35 -17.47
C GLU A 260 -27.08 18.27 -15.93
N VAL A 261 -26.31 17.31 -15.43
CA VAL A 261 -26.11 17.11 -14.00
C VAL A 261 -25.32 18.27 -13.41
N GLU A 262 -25.83 18.83 -12.30
CA GLU A 262 -25.22 19.99 -11.61
C GLU A 262 -24.30 19.56 -10.48
N ASN A 263 -24.48 18.37 -9.91
CA ASN A 263 -23.73 17.90 -8.76
C ASN A 263 -23.35 16.43 -8.93
N ILE A 264 -22.08 16.13 -8.77
CA ILE A 264 -21.49 14.79 -8.87
C ILE A 264 -20.81 14.46 -7.54
N ILE A 265 -21.22 13.40 -6.87
CA ILE A 265 -20.68 13.00 -5.58
C ILE A 265 -20.13 11.59 -5.71
N GLY A 266 -18.86 11.41 -5.31
CA GLY A 266 -18.21 10.11 -5.20
C GLY A 266 -18.08 9.68 -3.74
N LEU A 267 -18.55 8.48 -3.41
CA LEU A 267 -18.39 7.86 -2.10
C LEU A 267 -17.68 6.53 -2.29
N THR A 268 -16.52 6.36 -1.66
CA THR A 268 -15.79 5.09 -1.71
C THR A 268 -15.00 4.86 -0.42
N ALA A 269 -14.65 3.61 -0.17
CA ALA A 269 -13.66 3.28 0.85
C ALA A 269 -12.24 3.22 0.27
N THR A 270 -12.12 3.07 -1.04
CA THR A 270 -10.89 2.68 -1.72
C THR A 270 -10.81 3.33 -3.10
N PRO A 271 -10.22 4.52 -3.23
CA PRO A 271 -9.96 5.08 -4.55
C PRO A 271 -8.93 4.21 -5.31
N PRO A 272 -9.01 4.10 -6.65
CA PRO A 272 -8.16 3.21 -7.44
C PRO A 272 -6.75 3.81 -7.68
N LEU A 273 -6.03 4.14 -6.60
CA LEU A 273 -4.71 4.80 -6.66
C LEU A 273 -3.58 3.88 -7.13
N ASP A 274 -3.79 2.57 -7.08
CA ASP A 274 -2.86 1.52 -7.49
C ASP A 274 -3.06 1.06 -8.95
N GLU A 275 -3.98 1.70 -9.66
CA GLU A 275 -4.26 1.44 -11.07
C GLU A 275 -3.33 2.21 -12.01
N ARG A 276 -3.39 1.86 -13.31
CA ARG A 276 -2.60 2.55 -14.33
C ARG A 276 -2.96 4.04 -14.42
N PRO A 277 -1.98 4.92 -14.75
CA PRO A 277 -2.20 6.38 -14.77
C PRO A 277 -3.41 6.82 -15.60
N GLU A 278 -3.66 6.16 -16.75
CA GLU A 278 -4.79 6.50 -17.63
C GLU A 278 -6.14 6.19 -16.97
N ILE A 279 -6.23 5.08 -16.24
CA ILE A 279 -7.44 4.68 -15.49
C ILE A 279 -7.71 5.68 -14.37
N LEU A 280 -6.67 6.01 -13.61
CA LEU A 280 -6.76 6.99 -12.53
C LEU A 280 -7.17 8.38 -13.07
N GLN A 281 -6.62 8.80 -14.22
CA GLN A 281 -6.98 10.08 -14.83
C GLN A 281 -8.45 10.13 -15.25
N ASN A 282 -8.98 9.07 -15.86
CA ASN A 282 -10.39 9.00 -16.25
C ASN A 282 -11.32 9.06 -15.02
N TYR A 283 -10.94 8.37 -13.95
CA TYR A 283 -11.65 8.41 -12.67
C TYR A 283 -11.67 9.82 -12.06
N ILE A 284 -10.52 10.50 -12.03
CA ILE A 284 -10.39 11.88 -11.54
C ILE A 284 -11.16 12.88 -12.44
N ASN A 285 -11.14 12.69 -13.76
CA ASN A 285 -11.87 13.54 -14.69
C ASN A 285 -13.40 13.50 -14.47
N LEU A 286 -13.92 12.35 -14.01
CA LEU A 286 -15.34 12.20 -13.71
C LEU A 286 -15.69 12.78 -12.32
N LEU A 287 -14.98 12.36 -11.27
CA LEU A 287 -15.35 12.61 -9.87
C LEU A 287 -14.65 13.84 -9.25
N GLY A 288 -13.58 14.30 -9.87
CA GLY A 288 -12.66 15.26 -9.25
C GLY A 288 -11.58 14.58 -8.39
N PRO A 289 -10.61 15.35 -7.88
CA PRO A 289 -9.68 14.86 -6.88
C PRO A 289 -10.42 14.50 -5.59
N VAL A 290 -9.76 13.78 -4.68
CA VAL A 290 -10.32 13.48 -3.35
C VAL A 290 -10.39 14.79 -2.55
N ASP A 291 -11.61 15.21 -2.19
CA ASP A 291 -11.83 16.42 -1.39
C ASP A 291 -11.70 16.17 0.11
N PHE A 292 -12.04 14.97 0.53
CA PHE A 292 -11.97 14.58 1.93
C PHE A 292 -11.70 13.08 2.09
N GLU A 293 -10.66 12.76 2.85
CA GLU A 293 -10.31 11.38 3.21
C GLU A 293 -10.37 11.21 4.73
N ILE A 294 -11.04 10.13 5.16
CA ILE A 294 -11.04 9.69 6.57
C ILE A 294 -10.33 8.35 6.66
N PRO A 295 -9.20 8.28 7.31
CA PRO A 295 -8.50 7.02 7.52
C PRO A 295 -9.25 6.15 8.53
N THR A 296 -9.16 4.83 8.37
CA THR A 296 -9.78 3.84 9.28
C THR A 296 -9.49 4.11 10.77
N PRO A 297 -8.27 4.50 11.18
CA PRO A 297 -7.98 4.82 12.57
C PRO A 297 -8.82 5.94 13.18
N ALA A 298 -9.25 6.92 12.40
CA ALA A 298 -10.14 7.97 12.90
C ALA A 298 -11.48 7.40 13.36
N VAL A 299 -12.04 6.49 12.56
CA VAL A 299 -13.32 5.84 12.85
C VAL A 299 -13.21 4.85 14.02
N VAL A 300 -12.03 4.22 14.19
CA VAL A 300 -11.71 3.41 15.38
C VAL A 300 -11.63 4.28 16.63
N LYS A 301 -10.94 5.42 16.58
CA LYS A 301 -10.87 6.37 17.72
C LYS A 301 -12.24 6.92 18.11
N ASP A 302 -13.15 7.12 17.14
CA ASP A 302 -14.55 7.48 17.41
C ASP A 302 -15.37 6.33 18.01
N GLY A 303 -14.78 5.14 18.23
CA GLY A 303 -15.42 3.96 18.83
C GLY A 303 -16.48 3.29 17.93
N MET A 304 -16.42 3.54 16.63
CA MET A 304 -17.39 3.02 15.65
C MET A 304 -16.91 1.76 14.95
N LEU A 305 -15.61 1.52 14.96
CA LEU A 305 -14.97 0.29 14.53
C LEU A 305 -14.15 -0.29 15.68
N ALA A 306 -13.99 -1.59 15.70
CA ALA A 306 -13.11 -2.24 16.64
C ALA A 306 -11.65 -1.92 16.33
N PRO A 307 -10.81 -1.73 17.34
CA PRO A 307 -9.37 -1.74 17.23
C PRO A 307 -8.86 -2.97 16.50
N TYR A 308 -7.74 -2.81 15.80
CA TYR A 308 -7.13 -3.88 15.03
C TYR A 308 -5.61 -3.77 15.04
N GLN A 309 -4.97 -4.85 14.71
CA GLN A 309 -3.56 -4.91 14.37
C GLN A 309 -3.34 -5.84 13.17
N ASP A 310 -2.43 -5.44 12.31
CA ASP A 310 -2.00 -6.24 11.19
C ASP A 310 -0.72 -6.98 11.55
N MET A 311 -0.62 -8.23 11.12
CA MET A 311 0.48 -9.13 11.42
C MET A 311 0.85 -9.95 10.20
N THR A 312 2.07 -10.44 10.18
CA THR A 312 2.58 -11.27 9.10
C THR A 312 3.24 -12.51 9.68
N CYS A 313 2.97 -13.67 9.10
CA CYS A 313 3.68 -14.90 9.37
C CYS A 313 4.42 -15.35 8.11
N PHE A 314 5.74 -15.47 8.20
CA PHE A 314 6.56 -15.99 7.11
C PHE A 314 6.64 -17.51 7.16
N CYS A 315 6.64 -18.13 5.98
CA CYS A 315 7.00 -19.53 5.81
C CYS A 315 8.01 -19.69 4.66
N LEU A 316 8.79 -20.75 4.72
CA LEU A 316 9.73 -21.11 3.65
C LEU A 316 9.08 -22.19 2.77
N PRO A 317 9.32 -22.19 1.44
CA PRO A 317 8.85 -23.24 0.56
C PRO A 317 9.28 -24.64 1.01
N GLU A 318 8.51 -25.65 0.68
CA GLU A 318 8.93 -27.05 0.91
C GLU A 318 10.11 -27.44 0.02
N GLN A 319 10.78 -28.54 0.34
CA GLN A 319 12.02 -28.93 -0.32
C GLN A 319 11.88 -29.11 -1.84
N ASN A 320 10.79 -29.73 -2.31
CA ASN A 320 10.49 -29.89 -3.74
C ASN A 320 10.17 -28.54 -4.41
N GLU A 321 9.42 -27.66 -3.74
CA GLU A 321 9.11 -26.32 -4.19
C GLU A 321 10.40 -25.48 -4.30
N MET A 322 11.26 -25.52 -3.28
CA MET A 322 12.55 -24.83 -3.26
C MET A 322 13.47 -25.31 -4.38
N ALA A 323 13.53 -26.62 -4.63
CA ALA A 323 14.33 -27.20 -5.73
C ALA A 323 13.86 -26.68 -7.09
N TYR A 324 12.56 -26.57 -7.30
CA TYR A 324 11.99 -26.01 -8.53
C TYR A 324 12.33 -24.51 -8.69
N LEU A 325 12.13 -23.72 -7.63
CA LEU A 325 12.45 -22.30 -7.61
C LEU A 325 13.93 -22.03 -7.89
N ALA A 326 14.82 -22.83 -7.27
CA ALA A 326 16.26 -22.74 -7.51
C ALA A 326 16.64 -23.08 -8.95
N ASN A 327 15.95 -24.03 -9.60
CA ASN A 327 16.16 -24.33 -11.00
C ASN A 327 15.73 -23.18 -11.93
N CYS A 328 14.60 -22.54 -11.65
CA CYS A 328 14.16 -21.35 -12.37
C CYS A 328 15.16 -20.18 -12.22
N HIS A 329 15.64 -19.95 -11.00
CA HIS A 329 16.64 -18.94 -10.71
C HIS A 329 17.95 -19.17 -11.49
N ARG A 330 18.47 -20.42 -11.49
CA ARG A 330 19.70 -20.78 -12.18
C ARG A 330 19.66 -20.44 -13.67
N LYS A 331 18.57 -20.77 -14.37
CA LYS A 331 18.40 -20.47 -15.81
C LYS A 331 18.55 -18.99 -16.12
N PHE A 332 17.99 -18.15 -15.24
CA PHE A 332 18.09 -16.70 -15.40
C PHE A 332 19.47 -16.17 -14.99
N HIS A 333 20.01 -16.66 -13.89
CA HIS A 333 21.32 -16.27 -13.39
C HIS A 333 22.42 -16.56 -14.42
N ASP A 334 22.43 -17.76 -15.01
CA ASP A 334 23.38 -18.15 -16.05
C ASP A 334 23.31 -17.22 -17.27
N LEU A 335 22.11 -16.75 -17.64
CA LEU A 335 21.91 -15.79 -18.70
C LEU A 335 22.48 -14.41 -18.35
N VAL A 336 22.20 -13.93 -17.15
CA VAL A 336 22.64 -12.61 -16.64
C VAL A 336 24.17 -12.56 -16.49
N GLU A 337 24.80 -13.66 -16.02
CA GLU A 337 26.26 -13.73 -15.91
C GLU A 337 26.95 -13.55 -17.26
N ARG A 338 26.40 -14.14 -18.35
CA ARG A 338 26.89 -13.90 -19.71
C ARG A 338 26.84 -12.44 -20.14
N PHE A 339 25.81 -11.72 -19.69
CA PHE A 339 25.60 -10.30 -20.03
C PHE A 339 26.38 -9.33 -19.13
N ARG A 340 26.90 -9.78 -18.00
CA ARG A 340 27.74 -8.98 -17.10
C ARG A 340 29.17 -8.77 -17.63
N ASP A 341 29.62 -9.59 -18.59
CA ASP A 341 30.94 -9.41 -19.20
C ASP A 341 30.98 -8.08 -19.97
N PRO A 342 31.88 -7.14 -19.59
CA PRO A 342 32.04 -5.86 -20.27
C PRO A 342 32.42 -5.98 -21.76
N ASN A 343 32.97 -7.14 -22.18
CA ASN A 343 33.35 -7.40 -23.58
C ASN A 343 32.26 -8.15 -24.36
N SER A 344 31.07 -8.32 -23.81
CA SER A 344 29.96 -8.99 -24.47
C SER A 344 29.32 -8.11 -25.55
N ASP A 345 28.76 -8.74 -26.61
CA ASP A 345 27.94 -8.02 -27.62
C ASP A 345 26.74 -7.31 -26.97
N PHE A 346 26.27 -7.83 -25.83
CA PHE A 346 25.22 -7.18 -25.04
C PHE A 346 25.70 -5.84 -24.45
N CYS A 347 26.91 -5.78 -23.89
CA CYS A 347 27.48 -4.54 -23.35
C CYS A 347 27.68 -3.52 -24.48
N ASP A 348 28.27 -3.92 -25.60
CA ASP A 348 28.43 -3.07 -26.79
C ASP A 348 27.09 -2.53 -27.31
N TRP A 349 26.03 -3.38 -27.27
CA TRP A 349 24.71 -2.96 -27.65
C TRP A 349 24.17 -1.90 -26.69
N MET A 350 24.33 -2.08 -25.37
CA MET A 350 23.88 -1.10 -24.38
C MET A 350 24.64 0.22 -24.47
N VAL A 351 25.95 0.20 -24.76
CA VAL A 351 26.75 1.42 -25.03
C VAL A 351 26.16 2.18 -26.23
N LYS A 352 25.86 1.50 -27.34
CA LYS A 352 25.22 2.12 -28.51
C LYS A 352 23.85 2.72 -28.17
N ARG A 353 23.05 2.02 -27.37
CA ARG A 353 21.68 2.46 -27.03
C ARG A 353 21.64 3.63 -26.03
N ILE A 354 22.50 3.64 -25.04
CA ILE A 354 22.46 4.59 -23.91
C ILE A 354 23.50 5.73 -24.07
N ILE A 355 24.75 5.40 -24.40
CA ILE A 355 25.83 6.39 -24.52
C ILE A 355 25.79 7.09 -25.89
N GLU A 356 25.79 6.32 -26.97
CA GLU A 356 25.69 6.87 -28.33
C GLU A 356 24.25 7.28 -28.69
N ARG A 357 23.26 6.78 -27.93
CA ARG A 357 21.82 7.10 -28.08
C ARG A 357 21.28 6.76 -29.48
N ARG A 358 21.81 5.70 -30.09
CA ARG A 358 21.32 5.18 -31.37
C ARG A 358 20.11 4.29 -31.16
N MET A 359 19.00 4.63 -31.82
CA MET A 359 17.79 3.83 -31.81
C MET A 359 17.92 2.59 -32.72
N ALA A 360 16.97 1.65 -32.63
CA ALA A 360 16.98 0.45 -33.47
C ALA A 360 16.88 0.77 -34.99
N ASP A 361 16.25 1.88 -35.34
CA ASP A 361 16.17 2.42 -36.71
C ASP A 361 17.41 3.21 -37.14
N GLY A 362 18.49 3.21 -36.34
CA GLY A 362 19.75 3.92 -36.63
C GLY A 362 19.70 5.42 -36.31
N THR A 363 18.55 5.98 -35.94
CA THR A 363 18.47 7.42 -35.59
C THR A 363 19.15 7.70 -34.27
N GLN A 364 19.78 8.88 -34.16
CA GLN A 364 20.37 9.35 -32.88
C GLN A 364 19.42 10.33 -32.19
N ARG A 365 19.29 10.21 -30.89
CA ARG A 365 18.42 11.06 -30.07
C ARG A 365 19.18 11.76 -28.95
N GLU A 366 18.70 12.94 -28.56
CA GLU A 366 19.15 13.61 -27.36
C GLU A 366 18.72 12.83 -26.10
N TRP A 367 19.53 12.89 -25.04
CA TRP A 367 19.23 12.20 -23.77
C TRP A 367 17.82 12.50 -23.25
N ARG A 368 17.43 13.78 -23.23
CA ARG A 368 16.12 14.19 -22.73
C ARG A 368 14.97 13.53 -23.49
N LYS A 369 15.09 13.42 -24.82
CA LYS A 369 14.07 12.79 -25.66
C LYS A 369 14.02 11.26 -25.44
N LEU A 370 15.19 10.62 -25.28
CA LEU A 370 15.28 9.20 -24.98
C LEU A 370 14.66 8.91 -23.59
N PHE A 371 15.06 9.67 -22.58
CA PHE A 371 14.57 9.51 -21.20
C PHE A 371 13.06 9.72 -21.09
N THR A 372 12.51 10.74 -21.76
CA THR A 372 11.05 11.00 -21.77
C THR A 372 10.29 9.88 -22.48
N ALA A 373 10.83 9.32 -23.57
CA ALA A 373 10.15 8.27 -24.32
C ALA A 373 10.24 6.88 -23.67
N ARG A 374 11.35 6.57 -22.99
CA ARG A 374 11.62 5.26 -22.35
C ARG A 374 12.34 5.45 -21.02
N PRO A 375 11.69 5.99 -20.00
CA PRO A 375 12.34 6.30 -18.74
C PRO A 375 12.93 5.08 -18.06
N ASP A 376 12.15 3.99 -17.91
CA ASP A 376 12.57 2.77 -17.20
C ASP A 376 13.75 2.08 -17.90
N PHE A 377 13.73 1.99 -19.25
CA PHE A 377 14.86 1.47 -20.01
C PHE A 377 16.11 2.32 -19.85
N SER A 378 15.96 3.64 -19.83
CA SER A 378 17.08 4.58 -19.65
C SER A 378 17.72 4.44 -18.25
N VAL A 379 16.88 4.28 -17.21
CA VAL A 379 17.35 4.03 -15.83
C VAL A 379 18.09 2.68 -15.76
N ALA A 380 17.47 1.61 -16.26
CA ALA A 380 18.07 0.27 -16.29
C ALA A 380 19.40 0.26 -17.06
N GLY A 381 19.47 0.91 -18.23
CA GLY A 381 20.68 1.00 -19.04
C GLY A 381 21.83 1.73 -18.33
N VAL A 382 21.55 2.83 -17.63
CA VAL A 382 22.57 3.54 -16.84
C VAL A 382 23.03 2.69 -15.65
N LYS A 383 22.14 2.01 -14.93
CA LYS A 383 22.50 1.05 -13.86
C LYS A 383 23.47 -0.02 -14.39
N TYR A 384 23.12 -0.64 -15.53
CA TYR A 384 23.91 -1.69 -16.16
C TYR A 384 25.32 -1.19 -16.52
N LEU A 385 25.42 -0.10 -17.28
CA LEU A 385 26.70 0.44 -17.75
C LEU A 385 27.63 0.84 -16.60
N ARG A 386 27.07 1.40 -15.54
CA ARG A 386 27.85 1.69 -14.31
C ARG A 386 28.41 0.43 -13.66
N LYS A 387 27.60 -0.63 -13.54
CA LYS A 387 28.05 -1.93 -13.02
C LYS A 387 29.12 -2.57 -13.91
N ALA A 388 29.03 -2.38 -15.22
CA ALA A 388 30.06 -2.79 -16.17
C ALA A 388 31.33 -1.91 -16.16
N GLY A 389 31.37 -0.87 -15.31
CA GLY A 389 32.53 0.05 -15.21
C GLY A 389 32.61 1.07 -16.35
N ILE A 390 31.56 1.23 -17.14
CA ILE A 390 31.52 2.19 -18.26
C ILE A 390 31.23 3.59 -17.72
N ARG A 391 32.07 4.56 -18.12
CA ARG A 391 31.89 5.97 -17.72
C ARG A 391 30.63 6.56 -18.33
N ILE A 392 29.79 7.15 -17.51
CA ILE A 392 28.56 7.84 -17.93
C ILE A 392 28.90 9.28 -18.32
N PRO A 393 28.56 9.75 -19.54
CA PRO A 393 28.81 11.10 -19.99
C PRO A 393 28.08 12.16 -19.13
N PRO A 394 28.67 13.36 -18.94
CA PRO A 394 28.11 14.39 -18.06
C PRO A 394 26.81 15.03 -18.58
N ASP A 395 26.47 14.84 -19.84
CA ASP A 395 25.19 15.29 -20.44
C ASP A 395 24.02 14.36 -20.13
N ILE A 396 24.26 13.18 -19.55
CA ILE A 396 23.26 12.28 -19.00
C ILE A 396 22.89 12.75 -17.59
N THR A 397 21.65 13.22 -17.44
CA THR A 397 21.12 13.61 -16.12
C THR A 397 20.87 12.36 -15.28
N LEU A 398 21.56 12.23 -14.16
CA LEU A 398 21.42 11.10 -13.24
C LEU A 398 20.21 11.28 -12.31
N THR A 399 19.52 10.18 -12.00
CA THR A 399 18.43 10.11 -11.02
C THR A 399 18.79 9.21 -9.86
N GLY A 400 18.10 9.34 -8.70
CA GLY A 400 18.36 8.51 -7.53
C GLY A 400 18.23 7.02 -7.78
N GLU A 401 17.30 6.65 -8.62
CA GLU A 401 17.04 5.26 -9.01
C GLU A 401 18.24 4.62 -9.74
N MET A 402 19.00 5.42 -10.49
CA MET A 402 20.19 4.95 -11.24
C MET A 402 21.35 4.54 -10.32
N ALA A 403 21.29 4.84 -9.01
CA ALA A 403 22.27 4.41 -8.02
C ALA A 403 22.04 2.97 -7.53
N GLY A 404 20.85 2.42 -7.71
CA GLY A 404 20.45 1.10 -7.20
C GLY A 404 21.03 -0.09 -7.99
N GLU A 405 20.75 -1.28 -7.48
CA GLU A 405 21.01 -2.54 -8.17
C GLU A 405 20.03 -2.72 -9.33
N LEU A 406 20.40 -3.57 -10.31
CA LEU A 406 19.50 -3.98 -11.38
C LEU A 406 18.47 -4.96 -10.84
N SER A 407 17.19 -4.62 -10.97
CA SER A 407 16.09 -5.52 -10.68
C SER A 407 15.88 -6.53 -11.83
N VAL A 408 15.08 -7.56 -11.59
CA VAL A 408 14.67 -8.50 -12.65
C VAL A 408 13.91 -7.78 -13.76
N GLU A 409 13.11 -6.78 -13.40
CA GLU A 409 12.38 -5.93 -14.33
C GLU A 409 13.32 -5.08 -15.18
N ASP A 410 14.36 -4.50 -14.57
CA ASP A 410 15.43 -3.79 -15.30
C ASP A 410 16.09 -4.70 -16.32
N TRP A 411 16.52 -5.90 -15.90
CA TRP A 411 17.10 -6.90 -16.80
C TRP A 411 16.16 -7.28 -17.93
N ALA A 412 14.88 -7.49 -17.63
CA ALA A 412 13.89 -7.85 -18.64
C ALA A 412 13.76 -6.77 -19.72
N LEU A 413 13.76 -5.47 -19.34
CA LEU A 413 13.72 -4.36 -20.30
C LEU A 413 14.97 -4.28 -21.19
N LEU A 414 16.16 -4.47 -20.61
CA LEU A 414 17.41 -4.44 -21.38
C LEU A 414 17.50 -5.65 -22.33
N ILE A 415 17.16 -6.83 -21.83
CA ILE A 415 17.15 -8.08 -22.61
C ILE A 415 16.11 -8.02 -23.73
N GLU A 416 14.94 -7.43 -23.49
CA GLU A 416 13.91 -7.18 -24.50
C GLU A 416 14.49 -6.40 -25.68
N ASP A 417 15.10 -5.25 -25.38
CA ASP A 417 15.65 -4.38 -26.43
C ASP A 417 16.75 -5.10 -27.27
N TYR A 418 17.61 -5.85 -26.59
CA TYR A 418 18.66 -6.63 -27.25
C TYR A 418 18.08 -7.79 -28.07
N ALA A 419 17.18 -8.56 -27.50
CA ALA A 419 16.58 -9.72 -28.17
C ALA A 419 15.79 -9.35 -29.43
N LEU A 420 14.97 -8.30 -29.36
CA LEU A 420 14.09 -7.89 -30.46
C LEU A 420 14.81 -7.09 -31.54
N ASN A 421 15.77 -6.22 -31.15
CA ASN A 421 16.39 -5.27 -32.07
C ASN A 421 17.80 -5.68 -32.53
N ARG A 422 18.40 -6.73 -31.96
CA ARG A 422 19.70 -7.26 -32.31
C ARG A 422 19.62 -8.74 -32.69
N LEU A 423 19.22 -9.63 -31.75
CA LEU A 423 19.30 -11.07 -31.97
C LEU A 423 18.28 -11.57 -33.01
N LYS A 424 17.04 -11.11 -32.95
CA LYS A 424 15.96 -11.52 -33.86
C LYS A 424 16.24 -11.14 -35.30
N LEU A 425 16.98 -10.07 -35.52
CA LEU A 425 17.34 -9.58 -36.86
C LEU A 425 18.60 -10.23 -37.44
N SER A 426 19.31 -11.03 -36.64
CA SER A 426 20.52 -11.73 -37.05
C SER A 426 20.22 -13.06 -37.72
N SER A 427 21.02 -13.43 -38.72
CA SER A 427 20.97 -14.73 -39.39
C SER A 427 21.85 -15.80 -38.71
N GLU A 428 22.67 -15.42 -37.72
CA GLU A 428 23.64 -16.28 -37.04
C GLU A 428 22.93 -17.30 -36.13
N GLU A 429 23.31 -18.58 -36.23
CA GLU A 429 22.71 -19.66 -35.43
C GLU A 429 22.94 -19.47 -33.92
N GLU A 430 24.07 -18.91 -33.54
CA GLU A 430 24.37 -18.60 -32.14
C GLU A 430 23.40 -17.56 -31.58
N HIS A 431 23.07 -16.53 -32.34
CA HIS A 431 22.08 -15.51 -31.97
C HIS A 431 20.66 -16.08 -31.86
N LYS A 432 20.29 -17.03 -32.72
CA LYS A 432 19.00 -17.73 -32.65
C LYS A 432 18.90 -18.57 -31.38
N ALA A 433 19.94 -19.35 -31.07
CA ALA A 433 20.02 -20.18 -29.87
C ALA A 433 19.95 -19.31 -28.59
N LEU A 434 20.63 -18.16 -28.61
CA LEU A 434 20.59 -17.20 -27.50
C LEU A 434 19.21 -16.57 -27.36
N TYR A 435 18.54 -16.22 -28.47
CA TYR A 435 17.17 -15.70 -28.46
C TYR A 435 16.18 -16.69 -27.83
N ASP A 436 16.27 -18.00 -28.15
CA ASP A 436 15.44 -19.03 -27.57
C ASP A 436 15.72 -19.24 -26.07
N ALA A 437 17.01 -19.23 -25.67
CA ALA A 437 17.39 -19.30 -24.26
C ALA A 437 16.85 -18.10 -23.44
N ILE A 438 16.91 -16.89 -24.01
CA ILE A 438 16.31 -15.67 -23.41
C ILE A 438 14.81 -15.86 -23.22
N ARG A 439 14.10 -16.30 -24.26
CA ARG A 439 12.65 -16.50 -24.21
C ARG A 439 12.26 -17.49 -23.11
N ASP A 440 12.98 -18.59 -22.98
CA ASP A 440 12.71 -19.61 -21.97
C ASP A 440 13.05 -19.12 -20.54
N ALA A 441 14.15 -18.40 -20.36
CA ALA A 441 14.52 -17.83 -19.06
C ALA A 441 13.49 -16.76 -18.59
N LEU A 442 13.12 -15.85 -19.49
CA LEU A 442 12.12 -14.81 -19.21
C LEU A 442 10.74 -15.41 -18.89
N TYR A 443 10.36 -16.51 -19.58
CA TYR A 443 9.10 -17.18 -19.30
C TYR A 443 9.01 -17.68 -17.85
N THR A 444 10.09 -18.28 -17.31
CA THR A 444 10.07 -18.76 -15.92
C THR A 444 9.84 -17.64 -14.89
N LEU A 445 10.23 -16.40 -15.26
CA LEU A 445 10.10 -15.21 -14.41
C LEU A 445 8.78 -14.43 -14.63
N GLY A 446 7.89 -14.90 -15.49
CA GLY A 446 6.61 -14.24 -15.75
C GLY A 446 6.65 -13.19 -16.85
N PHE A 447 7.61 -13.28 -17.76
CA PHE A 447 7.73 -12.42 -18.92
C PHE A 447 7.57 -13.22 -20.22
N ILE A 448 6.64 -12.82 -21.07
CA ILE A 448 6.48 -13.40 -22.40
C ILE A 448 7.06 -12.42 -23.42
N LEU A 449 8.15 -12.83 -24.06
CA LEU A 449 8.73 -12.06 -25.17
C LEU A 449 7.86 -12.22 -26.41
N THR A 450 7.26 -11.12 -26.87
CA THR A 450 6.43 -11.05 -28.07
C THR A 450 7.09 -10.18 -29.12
N GLU A 451 6.55 -10.16 -30.35
CA GLU A 451 7.05 -9.28 -31.41
C GLU A 451 6.94 -7.78 -31.12
N LYS A 452 6.09 -7.39 -30.15
CA LYS A 452 5.83 -6.00 -29.76
C LYS A 452 6.45 -5.61 -28.43
N GLY A 453 7.22 -6.49 -27.81
CA GLY A 453 7.80 -6.30 -26.49
C GLY A 453 7.43 -7.39 -25.50
N ILE A 454 7.85 -7.20 -24.27
CA ILE A 454 7.55 -8.08 -23.14
C ILE A 454 6.11 -7.83 -22.65
N ARG A 455 5.42 -8.94 -22.33
CA ARG A 455 4.17 -8.95 -21.57
C ARG A 455 4.36 -9.68 -20.27
N THR A 456 3.88 -9.12 -19.20
CA THR A 456 3.88 -9.76 -17.88
C THR A 456 2.71 -10.73 -17.72
N TYR A 457 2.95 -11.84 -17.03
CA TYR A 457 1.92 -12.78 -16.59
C TYR A 457 2.26 -13.34 -15.21
N ILE A 458 1.33 -14.05 -14.57
CA ILE A 458 1.59 -14.68 -13.27
C ILE A 458 2.57 -15.84 -13.47
N SER A 459 3.82 -15.66 -13.02
CA SER A 459 4.89 -16.63 -13.23
C SER A 459 4.63 -17.96 -12.51
N PRO A 460 5.25 -19.04 -12.95
CA PRO A 460 5.30 -20.28 -12.18
C PRO A 460 5.87 -20.08 -10.77
N ILE A 461 6.90 -19.24 -10.63
CA ILE A 461 7.47 -18.84 -9.32
C ILE A 461 6.41 -18.19 -8.44
N ASP A 462 5.66 -17.21 -8.98
CA ASP A 462 4.59 -16.51 -8.25
C ASP A 462 3.50 -17.49 -7.78
N ARG A 463 3.19 -18.50 -8.57
CA ARG A 463 2.21 -19.52 -8.20
C ARG A 463 2.71 -20.42 -7.08
N VAL A 464 3.96 -20.90 -7.16
CA VAL A 464 4.57 -21.69 -6.09
C VAL A 464 4.58 -20.92 -4.78
N LEU A 465 5.04 -19.68 -4.77
CA LEU A 465 5.05 -18.85 -3.56
C LEU A 465 3.64 -18.53 -3.04
N SER A 466 2.66 -18.29 -3.94
CA SER A 466 1.29 -17.97 -3.52
C SER A 466 0.56 -19.15 -2.92
N TYR A 467 0.80 -20.35 -3.44
CA TYR A 467 0.03 -21.57 -3.13
C TYR A 467 0.87 -22.66 -2.46
N SER A 468 2.03 -22.31 -1.94
CA SER A 468 2.92 -23.21 -1.22
C SER A 468 2.19 -23.93 -0.08
N ARG A 469 2.44 -25.23 0.03
CA ARG A 469 1.90 -26.06 1.11
C ARG A 469 2.36 -25.61 2.50
N SER A 470 3.50 -24.96 2.60
CA SER A 470 4.00 -24.41 3.86
C SER A 470 3.10 -23.32 4.45
N LYS A 471 2.27 -22.63 3.62
CA LYS A 471 1.28 -21.67 4.12
C LYS A 471 0.21 -22.33 4.98
N LEU A 472 -0.19 -23.57 4.67
CA LEU A 472 -1.14 -24.32 5.49
C LEU A 472 -0.57 -24.62 6.89
N ARG A 473 0.73 -24.90 6.97
CA ARG A 473 1.43 -25.09 8.26
C ARG A 473 1.41 -23.79 9.08
N ALA A 474 1.70 -22.65 8.43
CA ALA A 474 1.62 -21.35 9.08
C ALA A 474 0.20 -21.03 9.58
N VAL A 475 -0.85 -21.36 8.82
CA VAL A 475 -2.25 -21.22 9.26
C VAL A 475 -2.51 -22.02 10.54
N LYS A 476 -2.05 -23.27 10.60
CA LYS A 476 -2.20 -24.10 11.80
C LYS A 476 -1.48 -23.52 13.01
N GLU A 477 -0.28 -23.00 12.85
CA GLU A 477 0.49 -22.34 13.92
C GLU A 477 -0.23 -21.07 14.42
N ILE A 478 -0.74 -20.23 13.51
CA ILE A 478 -1.51 -19.03 13.85
C ILE A 478 -2.78 -19.42 14.62
N LEU A 479 -3.58 -20.35 14.11
CA LEU A 479 -4.84 -20.75 14.76
C LEU A 479 -4.61 -21.36 16.14
N ARG A 480 -3.59 -22.22 16.31
CA ARG A 480 -3.21 -22.77 17.64
C ARG A 480 -2.83 -21.66 18.60
N HIS A 481 -2.04 -20.69 18.13
CA HIS A 481 -1.64 -19.55 18.95
C HIS A 481 -2.85 -18.71 19.38
N GLU A 482 -3.70 -18.33 18.42
CA GLU A 482 -4.90 -17.52 18.69
C GLU A 482 -5.90 -18.27 19.59
N MET A 483 -6.03 -19.60 19.42
CA MET A 483 -6.88 -20.44 20.27
C MET A 483 -6.38 -20.49 21.71
N ARG A 484 -5.05 -20.58 21.93
CA ARG A 484 -4.49 -20.52 23.28
C ARG A 484 -4.71 -19.17 23.96
N VAL A 485 -4.63 -18.08 23.20
CA VAL A 485 -4.82 -16.71 23.71
C VAL A 485 -6.29 -16.39 23.97
N MET A 486 -7.18 -16.78 23.07
CA MET A 486 -8.58 -16.40 23.10
C MET A 486 -9.51 -17.42 23.76
N GLY A 487 -9.10 -18.70 23.81
CA GLY A 487 -9.97 -19.80 24.24
C GLY A 487 -11.25 -19.86 23.43
N ASP A 488 -12.39 -20.00 24.08
CA ASP A 488 -13.70 -20.10 23.43
C ASP A 488 -14.18 -18.81 22.75
N ARG A 489 -13.51 -17.69 23.00
CA ARG A 489 -13.83 -16.40 22.37
C ARG A 489 -13.29 -16.24 20.94
N ILE A 490 -12.46 -17.16 20.45
CA ILE A 490 -11.92 -17.10 19.10
C ILE A 490 -13.07 -17.19 18.08
N ARG A 491 -13.05 -16.29 17.10
CA ARG A 491 -13.89 -16.29 15.90
C ARG A 491 -12.98 -16.01 14.73
N ALA A 492 -12.58 -17.05 14.04
CA ALA A 492 -11.58 -17.01 12.98
C ALA A 492 -12.21 -17.12 11.59
N ALA A 493 -11.60 -16.46 10.61
CA ALA A 493 -11.86 -16.72 9.20
C ALA A 493 -10.55 -16.91 8.45
N VAL A 494 -10.48 -17.97 7.63
CA VAL A 494 -9.36 -18.22 6.71
C VAL A 494 -9.87 -18.00 5.29
N VAL A 495 -9.24 -17.07 4.55
CA VAL A 495 -9.71 -16.65 3.23
C VAL A 495 -8.69 -16.99 2.16
N THR A 496 -9.18 -17.62 1.08
CA THR A 496 -8.39 -18.02 -0.10
C THR A 496 -8.94 -17.36 -1.37
N ASP A 497 -8.16 -17.37 -2.46
CA ASP A 497 -8.65 -16.84 -3.75
C ASP A 497 -9.70 -17.74 -4.41
N PHE A 498 -9.63 -19.05 -4.21
CA PHE A 498 -10.50 -20.05 -4.86
C PHE A 498 -10.73 -21.27 -3.99
N GLU A 499 -11.73 -22.06 -4.37
CA GLU A 499 -12.07 -23.33 -3.75
C GLU A 499 -11.04 -24.42 -4.08
N PHE A 500 -10.76 -24.61 -5.38
CA PHE A 500 -9.72 -25.47 -5.92
C PHE A 500 -8.75 -24.65 -6.75
N SER A 501 -7.46 -24.99 -6.74
CA SER A 501 -6.55 -24.41 -7.73
C SER A 501 -6.89 -24.93 -9.14
N ASN A 502 -7.00 -24.03 -10.09
CA ASN A 502 -7.48 -24.34 -11.44
C ASN A 502 -6.48 -25.26 -12.18
N ALA A 503 -6.88 -26.48 -12.50
CA ALA A 503 -6.06 -27.53 -13.13
C ALA A 503 -5.33 -27.10 -14.42
N LEU A 504 -5.94 -26.28 -15.27
CA LEU A 504 -5.36 -25.77 -16.53
C LEU A 504 -4.07 -24.95 -16.36
N SER A 505 -3.84 -24.44 -15.15
CA SER A 505 -2.65 -23.65 -14.87
C SER A 505 -1.55 -24.43 -14.16
N LEU A 506 -1.82 -25.67 -13.73
CA LEU A 506 -0.94 -26.50 -12.94
C LEU A 506 -0.29 -27.64 -13.71
N GLU A 507 -0.71 -27.94 -14.97
CA GLU A 507 -0.14 -29.05 -15.77
C GLU A 507 1.38 -29.06 -15.83
N LYS A 508 2.03 -27.91 -15.76
CA LYS A 508 3.49 -27.79 -15.70
C LYS A 508 4.08 -27.86 -14.27
N LEU A 509 3.23 -27.85 -13.23
CA LEU A 509 3.61 -27.81 -11.82
C LEU A 509 3.11 -29.05 -11.04
N GLU A 510 2.53 -30.07 -11.71
CA GLU A 510 1.94 -31.25 -11.08
C GLU A 510 2.90 -32.02 -10.16
N ASN A 511 4.21 -31.95 -10.42
CA ASN A 511 5.23 -32.54 -9.55
C ASN A 511 5.74 -31.60 -8.43
N VAL A 512 5.26 -30.37 -8.37
CA VAL A 512 5.72 -29.32 -7.45
C VAL A 512 4.62 -28.91 -6.48
N LEU A 513 3.39 -28.73 -6.99
CA LEU A 513 2.20 -28.37 -6.24
C LEU A 513 1.11 -29.43 -6.45
N ASP A 514 0.47 -29.86 -5.39
CA ASP A 514 -0.72 -30.71 -5.48
C ASP A 514 -1.90 -29.91 -6.07
N GLN A 515 -2.84 -30.60 -6.74
CA GLN A 515 -4.01 -29.96 -7.37
C GLN A 515 -4.92 -29.22 -6.37
N GLU A 516 -4.86 -29.56 -5.09
CA GLU A 516 -5.65 -28.92 -4.03
C GLU A 516 -4.91 -27.76 -3.35
N CYS A 517 -3.60 -27.58 -3.57
CA CYS A 517 -2.78 -26.58 -2.89
C CYS A 517 -3.33 -25.16 -3.06
N GLY A 518 -3.38 -24.40 -1.96
CA GLY A 518 -3.81 -23.00 -1.95
C GLY A 518 -5.33 -22.77 -2.04
N GLY A 519 -6.15 -23.81 -2.12
CA GLY A 519 -7.61 -23.70 -2.14
C GLY A 519 -8.24 -23.81 -0.75
N ALA A 520 -9.51 -23.41 -0.63
CA ALA A 520 -10.27 -23.54 0.62
C ALA A 520 -10.41 -25.00 1.09
N ILE A 521 -10.51 -25.94 0.15
CA ILE A 521 -10.62 -27.38 0.45
C ILE A 521 -9.37 -27.91 1.15
N SER A 522 -8.16 -27.53 0.72
CA SER A 522 -6.96 -27.97 1.41
C SER A 522 -6.86 -27.40 2.83
N VAL A 523 -7.33 -26.17 3.03
CA VAL A 523 -7.36 -25.58 4.37
C VAL A 523 -8.26 -26.38 5.30
N ILE A 524 -9.53 -26.64 4.91
CA ILE A 524 -10.45 -27.35 5.82
C ILE A 524 -10.01 -28.77 6.08
N LYS A 525 -9.49 -29.50 5.08
CA LYS A 525 -8.94 -30.85 5.26
C LYS A 525 -7.79 -30.87 6.28
N GLU A 526 -6.89 -29.90 6.24
CA GLU A 526 -5.79 -29.79 7.20
C GLU A 526 -6.27 -29.45 8.63
N LEU A 527 -7.36 -28.68 8.75
CA LEU A 527 -7.93 -28.34 10.06
C LEU A 527 -8.59 -29.54 10.74
N VAL A 528 -9.45 -30.30 10.03
CA VAL A 528 -10.16 -31.47 10.58
C VAL A 528 -9.26 -32.71 10.77
N THR A 529 -8.05 -32.73 10.24
CA THR A 529 -7.07 -33.78 10.50
C THR A 529 -6.17 -33.48 11.69
N ASP A 530 -6.25 -32.30 12.27
CA ASP A 530 -5.43 -31.83 13.38
C ASP A 530 -6.23 -31.86 14.68
N GLU A 531 -5.93 -32.76 15.60
CA GLU A 531 -6.67 -33.00 16.86
C GLU A 531 -6.90 -31.76 17.74
N GLU A 532 -6.04 -30.76 17.66
CA GLU A 532 -6.20 -29.49 18.39
C GLU A 532 -7.15 -28.54 17.67
N LEU A 533 -7.03 -28.41 16.33
CA LEU A 533 -7.77 -27.47 15.52
C LEU A 533 -9.16 -27.93 15.11
N ASP A 534 -9.39 -29.24 15.10
CA ASP A 534 -10.68 -29.87 14.93
C ASP A 534 -11.72 -29.33 15.93
N LYS A 535 -11.32 -29.07 17.17
CA LYS A 535 -12.13 -28.41 18.23
C LYS A 535 -12.66 -27.02 17.87
N LEU A 536 -12.22 -26.45 16.76
CA LEU A 536 -12.78 -25.21 16.22
C LEU A 536 -14.10 -25.44 15.48
N ASN A 537 -14.49 -26.71 15.25
CA ASN A 537 -15.63 -27.11 14.45
C ASN A 537 -15.65 -26.35 13.10
N PRO A 538 -14.62 -26.51 12.25
CA PRO A 538 -14.46 -25.68 11.08
C PRO A 538 -15.56 -25.91 10.04
N VAL A 539 -16.00 -24.83 9.40
CA VAL A 539 -16.97 -24.85 8.30
C VAL A 539 -16.38 -24.16 7.08
N MET A 540 -16.49 -24.77 5.91
CA MET A 540 -16.09 -24.17 4.65
C MET A 540 -17.32 -23.76 3.84
N VAL A 541 -17.31 -22.49 3.39
CA VAL A 541 -18.37 -21.94 2.51
C VAL A 541 -17.72 -21.34 1.28
N THR A 542 -18.11 -21.86 0.11
CA THR A 542 -17.68 -21.34 -1.19
C THR A 542 -18.88 -21.08 -2.09
N GLY A 543 -18.64 -20.59 -3.30
CA GLY A 543 -19.72 -20.42 -4.28
C GLY A 543 -20.34 -21.73 -4.78
N LYS A 544 -19.70 -22.85 -4.55
CA LYS A 544 -20.08 -24.17 -5.07
C LYS A 544 -20.35 -25.20 -3.98
N SER A 545 -19.53 -25.21 -2.91
CA SER A 545 -19.55 -26.24 -1.88
C SER A 545 -19.72 -25.65 -0.49
N LEU A 546 -20.43 -26.39 0.37
CA LEU A 546 -20.57 -26.14 1.78
C LEU A 546 -20.16 -27.42 2.51
N LEU A 547 -19.08 -27.35 3.29
CA LEU A 547 -18.54 -28.48 4.06
C LEU A 547 -18.54 -28.13 5.54
N CYS A 548 -18.93 -29.07 6.37
CA CYS A 548 -18.77 -28.94 7.82
C CYS A 548 -18.02 -30.15 8.40
N ASP A 549 -17.43 -29.92 9.54
CA ASP A 549 -16.81 -30.91 10.42
C ASP A 549 -17.81 -31.99 10.84
N ASP A 550 -17.36 -33.22 11.04
CA ASP A 550 -18.20 -34.36 11.42
C ASP A 550 -18.83 -34.17 12.80
N ASP A 551 -18.11 -33.66 13.78
CA ASP A 551 -18.60 -33.32 15.12
C ASP A 551 -19.72 -32.25 15.09
N LEU A 552 -19.71 -31.40 14.07
CA LEU A 552 -20.69 -30.33 13.90
C LEU A 552 -21.95 -30.76 13.11
N ALA A 553 -21.90 -31.86 12.36
CA ALA A 553 -22.86 -32.20 11.34
C ALA A 553 -24.32 -32.26 11.84
N GLU A 554 -24.58 -32.99 12.92
CA GLU A 554 -25.93 -33.09 13.50
C GLU A 554 -26.41 -31.74 14.06
N THR A 555 -25.54 -31.05 14.78
CA THR A 555 -25.81 -29.72 15.34
C THR A 555 -26.11 -28.71 14.24
N TYR A 556 -25.39 -28.79 13.12
CA TYR A 556 -25.62 -27.93 11.95
C TYR A 556 -27.04 -28.08 11.41
N LEU A 557 -27.52 -29.29 11.20
CA LEU A 557 -28.87 -29.55 10.72
C LEU A 557 -29.95 -29.07 11.70
N GLU A 558 -29.76 -29.34 13.00
CA GLU A 558 -30.70 -28.92 14.03
C GLU A 558 -30.83 -27.40 14.11
N GLN A 559 -29.71 -26.71 14.16
CA GLN A 559 -29.68 -25.23 14.20
C GLN A 559 -30.22 -24.62 12.90
N PHE A 560 -29.97 -25.28 11.75
CA PHE A 560 -30.49 -24.82 10.48
C PHE A 560 -32.04 -24.87 10.43
N LYS A 561 -32.63 -25.96 10.89
CA LYS A 561 -34.10 -26.07 10.96
C LYS A 561 -34.69 -24.92 11.76
N LYS A 562 -34.16 -24.65 12.96
CA LYS A 562 -34.61 -23.53 13.79
C LYS A 562 -34.46 -22.17 13.06
N TRP A 563 -33.30 -21.96 12.44
CA TRP A 563 -33.04 -20.71 11.70
C TRP A 563 -33.97 -20.54 10.50
N ALA A 564 -34.26 -21.60 9.74
CA ALA A 564 -35.16 -21.56 8.60
C ALA A 564 -36.60 -21.25 9.04
N GLU A 565 -37.06 -21.83 10.14
CA GLU A 565 -38.35 -21.55 10.75
C GLU A 565 -38.48 -20.09 11.21
N GLU A 566 -37.45 -19.57 11.92
CA GLU A 566 -37.39 -18.18 12.38
C GLU A 566 -37.44 -17.16 11.22
N HIS A 567 -36.86 -17.51 10.07
CA HIS A 567 -36.79 -16.63 8.89
C HIS A 567 -37.88 -16.90 7.84
N GLY A 568 -38.76 -17.90 8.08
CA GLY A 568 -39.83 -18.27 7.16
C GLY A 568 -39.34 -18.77 5.79
N CYS A 569 -38.16 -19.43 5.76
CA CYS A 569 -37.50 -19.91 4.54
C CYS A 569 -37.92 -21.35 4.21
N GLU A 570 -38.23 -21.61 2.95
CA GLU A 570 -38.49 -22.97 2.44
C GLU A 570 -37.19 -23.58 1.93
N ILE A 571 -36.42 -24.19 2.83
CA ILE A 571 -35.13 -24.81 2.53
C ILE A 571 -35.06 -26.19 3.19
N PHE A 572 -34.60 -27.19 2.44
CA PHE A 572 -34.31 -28.52 2.92
C PHE A 572 -32.83 -28.83 2.74
N LEU A 573 -32.18 -29.38 3.77
CA LEU A 573 -30.77 -29.79 3.73
C LEU A 573 -30.64 -31.32 3.74
N SER A 574 -29.67 -31.80 2.97
CA SER A 574 -29.15 -33.15 3.05
C SER A 574 -27.65 -33.12 3.29
N MET A 575 -27.13 -34.16 3.88
CA MET A 575 -25.70 -34.27 4.21
C MET A 575 -25.14 -35.57 3.68
N LYS A 576 -23.92 -35.46 3.13
CA LYS A 576 -23.20 -36.60 2.57
C LYS A 576 -21.78 -36.63 3.17
N PRO A 577 -21.37 -37.77 3.78
CA PRO A 577 -20.00 -37.89 4.29
C PRO A 577 -19.00 -37.86 3.14
N VAL A 578 -17.95 -37.04 3.30
CA VAL A 578 -16.84 -36.92 2.37
C VAL A 578 -15.51 -37.03 3.14
N PHE A 579 -14.40 -37.13 2.45
CA PHE A 579 -13.07 -37.20 3.06
C PHE A 579 -12.96 -38.27 4.19
N GLY A 580 -13.43 -39.49 3.91
CA GLY A 580 -13.39 -40.60 4.86
C GLY A 580 -14.30 -40.44 6.08
N GLY A 581 -15.30 -39.58 6.00
CA GLY A 581 -16.27 -39.33 7.08
C GLY A 581 -15.89 -38.17 8.01
N LYS A 582 -14.69 -37.56 7.86
CA LYS A 582 -14.24 -36.42 8.67
C LYS A 582 -14.90 -35.10 8.28
N LEU A 583 -15.55 -35.06 7.13
CA LEU A 583 -16.29 -33.90 6.65
C LEU A 583 -17.63 -34.30 6.08
N TYR A 584 -18.62 -33.46 6.21
CA TYR A 584 -19.91 -33.61 5.56
C TYR A 584 -20.14 -32.51 4.54
N GLU A 585 -20.46 -32.88 3.32
CA GLU A 585 -20.95 -31.99 2.29
C GLU A 585 -22.43 -31.73 2.51
N ILE A 586 -22.81 -30.46 2.57
CA ILE A 586 -24.19 -30.01 2.80
C ILE A 586 -24.77 -29.56 1.48
N GLU A 587 -25.80 -30.25 1.03
CA GLU A 587 -26.59 -29.90 -0.14
C GLU A 587 -27.94 -29.35 0.30
N GLY A 588 -28.34 -28.21 -0.25
CA GLY A 588 -29.62 -27.61 0.03
C GLY A 588 -30.52 -27.61 -1.19
N SER A 589 -31.83 -27.66 -0.96
CA SER A 589 -32.87 -27.56 -1.97
C SER A 589 -34.03 -26.69 -1.44
N GLY A 590 -34.92 -26.27 -2.32
CA GLY A 590 -36.03 -25.36 -2.00
C GLY A 590 -35.85 -23.99 -2.65
N LYS A 591 -36.93 -23.19 -2.62
CA LYS A 591 -37.02 -21.93 -3.39
C LYS A 591 -36.09 -20.83 -2.82
N ASP A 592 -35.77 -20.91 -1.52
CA ASP A 592 -34.96 -19.90 -0.83
C ASP A 592 -33.50 -20.34 -0.63
N TRP A 593 -33.14 -21.55 -1.13
CA TRP A 593 -31.74 -22.00 -1.08
C TRP A 593 -30.88 -21.32 -2.14
N ASN A 594 -29.86 -20.68 -1.66
CA ASN A 594 -28.82 -20.08 -2.49
C ASN A 594 -27.55 -19.85 -1.64
N THR A 595 -26.44 -19.51 -2.29
CA THR A 595 -25.17 -19.23 -1.61
C THR A 595 -25.30 -18.17 -0.51
N LYS A 596 -26.16 -17.16 -0.70
CA LYS A 596 -26.38 -16.10 0.29
C LYS A 596 -27.03 -16.62 1.57
N SER A 597 -28.07 -17.48 1.46
CA SER A 597 -28.70 -18.10 2.64
C SER A 597 -27.74 -19.01 3.38
N ALA A 598 -26.91 -19.77 2.66
CA ALA A 598 -25.86 -20.60 3.25
C ALA A 598 -24.83 -19.77 4.06
N VAL A 599 -24.36 -18.66 3.50
CA VAL A 599 -23.43 -17.75 4.19
C VAL A 599 -24.06 -17.12 5.42
N LEU A 600 -25.30 -16.62 5.31
CA LEU A 600 -26.00 -15.98 6.43
C LEU A 600 -26.18 -16.95 7.60
N PHE A 601 -26.59 -18.18 7.31
CA PHE A 601 -26.74 -19.18 8.34
C PHE A 601 -25.41 -19.56 8.98
N THR A 602 -24.39 -19.88 8.18
CA THR A 602 -23.06 -20.26 8.70
C THR A 602 -22.45 -19.11 9.52
N THR A 603 -22.66 -17.86 9.11
CA THR A 603 -22.25 -16.69 9.90
C THR A 603 -22.96 -16.66 11.27
N SER A 604 -24.24 -17.00 11.32
CA SER A 604 -24.96 -17.05 12.60
C SER A 604 -24.41 -18.11 13.56
N LEU A 605 -23.89 -19.22 13.03
CA LEU A 605 -23.18 -20.25 13.82
C LEU A 605 -21.85 -19.74 14.36
N LEU A 606 -21.10 -18.97 13.55
CA LEU A 606 -19.86 -18.33 13.98
C LEU A 606 -20.11 -17.31 15.09
N GLU A 607 -21.15 -16.51 14.96
CA GLU A 607 -21.54 -15.51 15.97
C GLU A 607 -21.97 -16.17 17.29
N LYS A 608 -22.71 -17.27 17.22
CA LYS A 608 -23.11 -18.08 18.39
C LYS A 608 -21.93 -18.88 18.97
N GLY A 609 -20.80 -19.00 18.28
CA GLY A 609 -19.63 -19.80 18.72
C GLY A 609 -19.80 -21.31 18.58
N ILE A 610 -20.80 -21.76 17.84
CA ILE A 610 -21.03 -23.18 17.50
C ILE A 610 -19.90 -23.65 16.55
N THR A 611 -19.60 -22.89 15.49
CA THR A 611 -18.32 -22.96 14.81
C THR A 611 -17.43 -21.82 15.28
N LYS A 612 -16.14 -22.05 15.36
CA LYS A 612 -15.15 -21.02 15.74
C LYS A 612 -14.22 -20.65 14.59
N CYS A 613 -14.26 -21.40 13.47
CA CYS A 613 -13.45 -21.16 12.30
C CYS A 613 -14.26 -21.33 11.02
N MET A 614 -14.29 -20.28 10.20
CA MET A 614 -14.91 -20.30 8.89
C MET A 614 -13.85 -20.22 7.80
N VAL A 615 -13.89 -21.15 6.84
CA VAL A 615 -13.00 -21.15 5.67
C VAL A 615 -13.81 -20.74 4.45
N GLY A 616 -13.27 -19.85 3.61
CA GLY A 616 -14.03 -19.47 2.42
C GLY A 616 -13.19 -18.72 1.38
N THR A 617 -13.85 -18.42 0.26
CA THR A 617 -13.19 -17.70 -0.82
C THR A 617 -13.39 -16.20 -0.69
N ARG A 618 -12.40 -15.43 -1.18
CA ARG A 618 -12.45 -13.98 -1.21
C ARG A 618 -13.69 -13.42 -1.91
N GLY A 619 -14.11 -14.04 -3.03
CA GLY A 619 -15.30 -13.61 -3.75
C GLY A 619 -16.59 -13.69 -2.92
N LEU A 620 -16.64 -14.59 -1.96
CA LEU A 620 -17.82 -14.78 -1.10
C LEU A 620 -17.73 -13.99 0.21
N LEU A 621 -16.55 -14.01 0.86
CA LEU A 621 -16.34 -13.37 2.16
C LEU A 621 -15.86 -11.90 2.02
N GLY A 622 -15.50 -11.46 0.82
CA GLY A 622 -15.04 -10.10 0.54
C GLY A 622 -16.18 -9.09 0.47
N GLU A 623 -17.20 -9.30 -0.39
CA GLU A 623 -18.30 -8.36 -0.61
C GLU A 623 -19.62 -8.85 -0.02
N GLY A 624 -20.28 -7.98 0.74
CA GLY A 624 -21.61 -8.25 1.27
C GLY A 624 -21.68 -9.18 2.48
N TRP A 625 -20.57 -9.82 2.88
CA TRP A 625 -20.51 -10.60 4.11
C TRP A 625 -20.41 -9.70 5.34
N ASP A 626 -21.09 -10.03 6.43
CA ASP A 626 -21.03 -9.29 7.68
C ASP A 626 -21.00 -10.26 8.88
N ALA A 627 -19.87 -10.29 9.60
CA ALA A 627 -19.65 -11.10 10.78
C ALA A 627 -19.08 -10.23 11.91
N ILE A 628 -19.96 -9.73 12.77
CA ILE A 628 -19.58 -8.76 13.81
C ILE A 628 -18.67 -9.37 14.88
N SER A 629 -18.77 -10.66 15.13
CA SER A 629 -17.96 -11.37 16.14
C SER A 629 -16.54 -11.70 15.66
N LEU A 630 -16.27 -11.64 14.36
CA LEU A 630 -14.96 -12.00 13.78
C LEU A 630 -13.81 -11.21 14.42
N ASN A 631 -12.85 -11.90 15.03
CA ASN A 631 -11.72 -11.28 15.74
C ASN A 631 -10.34 -11.78 15.28
N THR A 632 -10.31 -12.78 14.40
CA THR A 632 -9.08 -13.31 13.80
C THR A 632 -9.33 -13.56 12.31
N LEU A 633 -8.60 -12.85 11.46
CA LEU A 633 -8.66 -13.00 10.00
C LEU A 633 -7.32 -13.48 9.48
N ILE A 634 -7.30 -14.55 8.70
CA ILE A 634 -6.08 -15.07 8.06
C ILE A 634 -6.26 -14.98 6.54
N ASP A 635 -5.47 -14.14 5.89
CA ASP A 635 -5.50 -13.89 4.45
C ASP A 635 -4.43 -14.69 3.71
N LEU A 636 -4.84 -15.67 2.92
CA LEU A 636 -3.99 -16.46 2.02
C LEU A 636 -4.07 -15.96 0.56
N CYS A 637 -4.83 -14.89 0.28
CA CYS A 637 -5.07 -14.43 -1.07
C CYS A 637 -3.81 -13.83 -1.70
N ALA A 638 -3.56 -14.17 -2.96
CA ALA A 638 -2.54 -13.53 -3.78
C ALA A 638 -2.94 -12.13 -4.27
N ALA A 639 -4.23 -11.77 -4.18
CA ALA A 639 -4.72 -10.44 -4.53
C ALA A 639 -4.11 -9.37 -3.63
N ALA A 640 -3.59 -8.31 -4.26
CA ALA A 640 -2.90 -7.22 -3.58
C ALA A 640 -3.50 -5.84 -3.90
N THR A 641 -4.72 -5.77 -4.48
CA THR A 641 -5.38 -4.48 -4.72
C THR A 641 -5.92 -3.93 -3.41
N TYR A 642 -5.75 -2.62 -3.21
CA TYR A 642 -6.19 -1.94 -1.99
C TYR A 642 -7.68 -2.15 -1.71
N ALA A 643 -8.52 -2.10 -2.76
CA ALA A 643 -9.96 -2.30 -2.64
C ALA A 643 -10.31 -3.68 -2.05
N SER A 644 -9.77 -4.75 -2.65
CA SER A 644 -10.06 -6.13 -2.21
C SER A 644 -9.61 -6.40 -0.77
N VAL A 645 -8.41 -5.93 -0.41
CA VAL A 645 -7.85 -6.14 0.93
C VAL A 645 -8.59 -5.32 1.98
N ASN A 646 -8.96 -4.07 1.67
CA ASN A 646 -9.71 -3.20 2.58
C ASN A 646 -11.14 -3.71 2.83
N GLN A 647 -11.80 -4.23 1.81
CA GLN A 647 -13.11 -4.86 1.95
C GLN A 647 -13.05 -6.07 2.89
N LEU A 648 -12.07 -6.95 2.70
CA LEU A 648 -11.87 -8.13 3.53
C LEU A 648 -11.57 -7.77 4.99
N ARG A 649 -10.60 -6.89 5.24
CA ARG A 649 -10.25 -6.41 6.60
C ARG A 649 -11.37 -5.65 7.27
N GLY A 650 -12.17 -4.92 6.49
CA GLY A 650 -13.35 -4.24 6.97
C GLY A 650 -14.38 -5.16 7.66
N ARG A 651 -14.26 -6.49 7.51
CA ARG A 651 -15.13 -7.48 8.17
C ARG A 651 -14.69 -7.75 9.60
N SER A 652 -13.40 -7.94 9.83
CA SER A 652 -12.86 -8.22 11.17
C SER A 652 -12.96 -7.04 12.13
N ILE A 653 -12.91 -5.81 11.61
CA ILE A 653 -12.93 -4.57 12.42
C ILE A 653 -14.35 -4.07 12.73
N ARG A 654 -15.39 -4.85 12.49
CA ARG A 654 -16.75 -4.51 12.94
C ARG A 654 -16.82 -4.47 14.46
N LYS A 655 -17.54 -3.47 14.98
CA LYS A 655 -17.78 -3.38 16.43
C LYS A 655 -18.75 -4.50 16.83
N ASP A 656 -18.43 -5.14 17.94
CA ASP A 656 -19.27 -6.14 18.57
C ASP A 656 -19.62 -5.66 19.99
N ASP A 657 -20.87 -5.33 20.23
CA ASP A 657 -21.30 -4.82 21.54
C ASP A 657 -21.29 -5.93 22.62
N SER A 658 -21.27 -7.21 22.23
CA SER A 658 -21.10 -8.34 23.15
C SER A 658 -19.64 -8.49 23.62
N GLN A 659 -18.66 -7.90 22.88
CA GLN A 659 -17.24 -7.93 23.17
C GLN A 659 -16.68 -6.49 23.23
N PRO A 660 -16.92 -5.74 24.33
CA PRO A 660 -16.56 -4.30 24.42
C PRO A 660 -15.09 -4.00 24.18
N ARG A 661 -14.19 -4.95 24.46
CA ARG A 661 -12.74 -4.84 24.23
C ARG A 661 -12.26 -5.69 23.06
N LYS A 662 -13.12 -5.90 22.07
CA LYS A 662 -12.73 -6.59 20.84
C LYS A 662 -11.56 -5.89 20.17
N LEU A 663 -10.50 -6.65 19.87
CA LEU A 663 -9.39 -6.27 19.00
C LEU A 663 -9.29 -7.32 17.89
N ALA A 664 -9.23 -6.89 16.64
CA ALA A 664 -9.10 -7.79 15.51
C ALA A 664 -7.62 -8.03 15.17
N ASN A 665 -7.22 -9.29 15.05
CA ASN A 665 -5.92 -9.71 14.52
C ASN A 665 -6.08 -10.09 13.05
N ASN A 666 -5.44 -9.33 12.15
CA ASN A 666 -5.42 -9.60 10.72
C ASN A 666 -4.05 -10.16 10.33
N TRP A 667 -4.01 -11.40 9.88
CA TRP A 667 -2.80 -12.09 9.50
C TRP A 667 -2.65 -12.19 7.99
N ASP A 668 -1.49 -11.81 7.47
CA ASP A 668 -1.02 -12.17 6.13
C ASP A 668 0.00 -13.31 6.25
N VAL A 669 -0.14 -14.34 5.42
CA VAL A 669 0.84 -15.44 5.35
C VAL A 669 1.68 -15.27 4.10
N VAL A 670 2.99 -15.14 4.28
CA VAL A 670 3.96 -14.80 3.22
C VAL A 670 4.94 -15.96 3.06
N CYS A 671 4.98 -16.54 1.87
CA CYS A 671 5.99 -17.54 1.51
C CYS A 671 7.22 -16.83 0.92
N TYR A 672 8.39 -17.04 1.54
CA TYR A 672 9.64 -16.38 1.18
C TYR A 672 10.72 -17.41 0.84
N ALA A 673 11.39 -17.26 -0.31
CA ALA A 673 12.48 -18.12 -0.73
C ALA A 673 13.81 -17.34 -0.72
N PRO A 674 14.66 -17.49 0.32
CA PRO A 674 15.92 -16.76 0.45
C PRO A 674 16.88 -16.99 -0.72
N GLY A 675 17.65 -15.96 -1.09
CA GLY A 675 18.72 -16.05 -2.09
C GLY A 675 18.25 -16.27 -3.53
N LEU A 676 16.94 -16.17 -3.81
CA LEU A 676 16.40 -16.35 -5.16
C LEU A 676 15.84 -15.04 -5.71
N GLU A 677 16.08 -14.74 -6.99
CA GLU A 677 15.73 -13.47 -7.64
C GLU A 677 14.27 -13.02 -7.47
N LYS A 678 13.33 -13.94 -7.57
CA LYS A 678 11.91 -13.68 -7.34
C LYS A 678 11.38 -14.29 -6.04
N GLY A 679 12.28 -14.77 -5.18
CA GLY A 679 11.92 -15.39 -3.91
C GLY A 679 11.18 -14.46 -2.95
N ALA A 680 11.37 -13.15 -3.10
CA ALA A 680 10.70 -12.10 -2.33
C ALA A 680 9.37 -11.62 -2.93
N ASN A 681 8.84 -12.24 -4.00
CA ASN A 681 7.66 -11.71 -4.69
C ASN A 681 6.40 -11.70 -3.80
N ASP A 682 6.25 -12.68 -2.92
CA ASP A 682 5.13 -12.69 -1.96
C ASP A 682 5.28 -11.59 -0.90
N LEU A 683 6.52 -11.28 -0.49
CA LEU A 683 6.82 -10.13 0.38
C LEU A 683 6.55 -8.80 -0.34
N LYS A 684 6.90 -8.67 -1.62
CA LYS A 684 6.54 -7.49 -2.42
C LYS A 684 5.02 -7.30 -2.53
N ARG A 685 4.25 -8.40 -2.59
CA ARG A 685 2.78 -8.36 -2.51
C ARG A 685 2.29 -7.85 -1.16
N LEU A 686 2.90 -8.28 -0.06
CA LEU A 686 2.60 -7.73 1.26
C LEU A 686 2.81 -6.21 1.30
N TYR A 687 3.94 -5.71 0.77
CA TYR A 687 4.19 -4.28 0.69
C TYR A 687 3.11 -3.55 -0.10
N LYS A 688 2.72 -4.08 -1.25
CA LYS A 688 1.64 -3.53 -2.07
C LYS A 688 0.30 -3.54 -1.35
N LYS A 689 -0.05 -4.65 -0.67
CA LYS A 689 -1.27 -4.75 0.15
C LYS A 689 -1.35 -3.65 1.20
N HIS A 690 -0.24 -3.37 1.89
CA HIS A 690 -0.22 -2.45 3.02
C HIS A 690 0.10 -1.00 2.66
N MET A 691 0.50 -0.69 1.45
CA MET A 691 0.96 0.64 1.04
C MET A 691 -0.01 1.77 1.39
N GLN A 692 -1.32 1.51 1.39
CA GLN A 692 -2.37 2.47 1.68
C GLN A 692 -3.03 2.28 3.06
N PHE A 693 -2.66 1.23 3.81
CA PHE A 693 -3.24 0.97 5.13
C PHE A 693 -2.53 1.74 6.24
N TYR A 694 -3.35 2.20 7.18
CA TYR A 694 -2.90 2.82 8.41
C TYR A 694 -3.21 1.91 9.58
N SER A 695 -2.29 1.74 10.51
CA SER A 695 -2.56 1.10 11.79
C SER A 695 -1.62 1.63 12.86
N ILE A 696 -1.84 1.17 14.10
CA ILE A 696 -1.05 1.56 15.24
C ILE A 696 0.28 0.83 15.27
N CYS A 697 1.38 1.58 15.40
CA CYS A 697 2.73 1.05 15.59
C CYS A 697 2.97 0.61 17.03
N THR A 698 4.12 -0.02 17.28
CA THR A 698 4.56 -0.42 18.63
C THR A 698 4.76 0.78 19.58
N ASP A 699 4.99 1.98 19.05
CA ASP A 699 5.13 3.23 19.78
C ASP A 699 3.80 4.01 20.01
N GLY A 700 2.67 3.44 19.60
CA GLY A 700 1.34 4.05 19.73
C GLY A 700 0.97 5.08 18.67
N ARG A 701 1.83 5.34 17.70
CA ARG A 701 1.54 6.24 16.57
C ARG A 701 0.83 5.49 15.46
N ILE A 702 0.02 6.21 14.70
CA ILE A 702 -0.65 5.68 13.52
C ILE A 702 0.21 5.95 12.30
N GLN A 703 0.62 4.88 11.60
CA GLN A 703 1.51 4.97 10.45
C GLN A 703 0.95 4.21 9.26
N LYS A 704 1.26 4.69 8.07
CA LYS A 704 0.92 4.08 6.79
C LYS A 704 2.00 3.07 6.36
N GLY A 705 1.63 2.07 5.58
CA GLY A 705 2.57 1.09 5.02
C GLY A 705 2.91 -0.04 5.99
N VAL A 706 3.86 -0.91 5.61
CA VAL A 706 4.23 -2.12 6.39
C VAL A 706 4.84 -1.83 7.76
N ASN A 707 5.26 -0.59 8.01
CA ASN A 707 5.88 -0.18 9.26
C ASN A 707 4.98 -0.32 10.48
N HIS A 708 3.66 -0.32 10.30
CA HIS A 708 2.73 -0.57 11.39
C HIS A 708 2.67 -2.05 11.79
N ILE A 709 3.02 -2.96 10.87
CA ILE A 709 3.15 -4.39 11.19
C ILE A 709 4.39 -4.58 12.05
N ASP A 710 5.55 -4.30 11.46
CA ASP A 710 6.85 -4.32 12.15
C ASP A 710 7.82 -3.38 11.40
N PRO A 711 8.57 -2.50 12.10
CA PRO A 711 9.52 -1.61 11.47
C PRO A 711 10.58 -2.31 10.62
N SER A 712 11.00 -3.51 11.01
CA SER A 712 12.02 -4.27 10.29
C SER A 712 11.62 -4.64 8.86
N LEU A 713 10.32 -4.72 8.56
CA LEU A 713 9.84 -5.00 7.20
C LEU A 713 10.28 -3.93 6.20
N ALA A 714 10.37 -2.67 6.61
CA ALA A 714 10.78 -1.57 5.72
C ALA A 714 12.22 -1.73 5.18
N PHE A 715 13.06 -2.44 5.92
CA PHE A 715 14.49 -2.61 5.63
C PHE A 715 14.90 -4.08 5.47
N MET A 716 13.92 -4.98 5.43
CA MET A 716 14.16 -6.40 5.30
C MET A 716 14.75 -6.71 3.92
N ASP A 717 15.93 -7.27 3.90
CA ASP A 717 16.68 -7.61 2.70
C ASP A 717 17.24 -9.02 2.86
N ASP A 718 16.78 -9.92 2.03
CA ASP A 718 17.12 -11.32 1.96
C ASP A 718 17.29 -12.01 3.33
N PRO A 719 16.24 -12.05 4.19
CA PRO A 719 16.33 -12.62 5.52
C PRO A 719 16.59 -14.13 5.45
N ASP A 720 17.52 -14.60 6.28
CA ASP A 720 17.74 -16.02 6.48
C ASP A 720 16.64 -16.66 7.33
N ALA A 721 16.64 -18.00 7.41
CA ALA A 721 15.63 -18.76 8.17
C ALA A 721 15.58 -18.37 9.65
N GLU A 722 16.73 -17.99 10.27
CA GLU A 722 16.79 -17.60 11.68
C GLU A 722 16.16 -16.21 11.89
N ALA A 723 16.39 -15.27 10.98
CA ALA A 723 15.75 -13.95 11.00
C ALA A 723 14.23 -14.06 10.82
N ILE A 724 13.78 -14.95 9.94
CA ILE A 724 12.37 -15.28 9.72
C ILE A 724 11.74 -15.85 11.01
N ASN A 725 12.37 -16.80 11.64
CA ASN A 725 11.87 -17.39 12.88
C ASN A 725 11.75 -16.34 14.00
N ARG A 726 12.80 -15.55 14.21
CA ARG A 726 12.76 -14.43 15.19
C ARG A 726 11.65 -13.42 14.87
N PHE A 727 11.40 -13.13 13.60
CA PHE A 727 10.29 -12.28 13.19
C PHE A 727 8.94 -12.90 13.55
N ASN A 728 8.71 -14.19 13.22
CA ASN A 728 7.47 -14.87 13.53
C ASN A 728 7.22 -14.94 15.04
N GLU A 729 8.24 -15.21 15.85
CA GLU A 729 8.14 -15.18 17.33
C GLU A 729 7.67 -13.82 17.85
N ARG A 730 8.22 -12.72 17.30
CA ARG A 730 7.75 -11.37 17.66
C ARG A 730 6.29 -11.13 17.26
N MET A 731 5.87 -11.63 16.09
CA MET A 731 4.48 -11.50 15.64
C MET A 731 3.52 -12.30 16.51
N MET A 732 3.88 -13.52 16.92
CA MET A 732 3.09 -14.31 17.87
C MET A 732 3.00 -13.62 19.24
N ALA A 733 4.10 -13.08 19.76
CA ALA A 733 4.09 -12.30 21.01
C ALA A 733 3.21 -11.05 20.90
N LYS A 734 3.26 -10.34 19.76
CA LYS A 734 2.40 -9.18 19.47
C LYS A 734 0.93 -9.59 19.44
N ALA A 735 0.60 -10.72 18.85
CA ALA A 735 -0.77 -11.24 18.77
C ALA A 735 -1.37 -11.57 20.13
N ALA A 736 -0.55 -12.07 21.07
CA ALA A 736 -0.97 -12.40 22.42
C ALA A 736 -1.31 -11.16 23.27
N ASP A 737 -0.70 -9.99 23.00
CA ASP A 737 -0.80 -8.79 23.83
C ASP A 737 -2.00 -7.90 23.44
N ARG A 738 -3.20 -8.50 23.30
CA ARG A 738 -4.41 -7.86 22.79
C ARG A 738 -4.86 -6.66 23.65
N ASP A 739 -4.86 -6.81 24.96
CA ASP A 739 -5.35 -5.76 25.87
C ASP A 739 -4.48 -4.50 25.83
N LYS A 740 -3.17 -4.67 25.87
CA LYS A 740 -2.23 -3.55 25.74
C LYS A 740 -2.38 -2.86 24.39
N ARG A 741 -2.54 -3.63 23.31
CA ARG A 741 -2.77 -3.08 21.96
C ARG A 741 -4.09 -2.33 21.86
N TYR A 742 -5.16 -2.84 22.49
CA TYR A 742 -6.43 -2.14 22.56
C TYR A 742 -6.27 -0.77 23.24
N ASP A 743 -5.60 -0.72 24.39
CA ASP A 743 -5.41 0.52 25.15
C ASP A 743 -4.55 1.56 24.40
N MET A 744 -3.61 1.13 23.56
CA MET A 744 -2.79 2.02 22.73
C MET A 744 -3.62 2.80 21.69
N TRP A 745 -4.79 2.32 21.29
CA TRP A 745 -5.67 3.03 20.37
C TRP A 745 -6.30 4.28 20.97
N LYS A 746 -6.40 4.37 22.30
CA LYS A 746 -6.95 5.52 23.02
C LYS A 746 -8.30 5.95 22.46
N ILE A 747 -9.25 5.03 22.47
CA ILE A 747 -10.61 5.24 21.95
C ILE A 747 -11.25 6.41 22.70
N GLY A 748 -11.92 7.32 21.98
CA GLY A 748 -12.55 8.54 22.51
C GLY A 748 -11.63 9.77 22.51
N GLU A 749 -10.31 9.62 22.26
CA GLU A 749 -9.47 10.79 21.99
C GLU A 749 -9.74 11.38 20.61
N LYS A 750 -9.74 12.71 20.51
CA LYS A 750 -9.94 13.39 19.23
C LYS A 750 -8.84 12.98 18.25
N PHE A 751 -9.26 12.54 17.08
CA PHE A 751 -8.38 12.35 15.96
C PHE A 751 -8.06 13.72 15.31
N VAL A 752 -6.77 13.98 15.12
CA VAL A 752 -6.32 15.19 14.42
C VAL A 752 -5.92 14.79 13.01
N ASN A 753 -6.67 15.25 12.01
CA ASN A 753 -6.42 14.93 10.60
C ASN A 753 -5.22 15.74 10.05
N VAL A 754 -4.04 15.54 10.65
CA VAL A 754 -2.79 16.15 10.22
C VAL A 754 -1.76 15.06 9.99
N GLU A 755 -1.46 14.78 8.73
CA GLU A 755 -0.37 13.91 8.35
C GLU A 755 0.95 14.66 8.47
N GLN A 756 1.91 14.06 9.16
CA GLN A 756 3.30 14.53 9.24
C GLN A 756 4.21 13.58 8.48
N GLN A 757 5.25 14.13 7.89
CA GLN A 757 6.24 13.36 7.15
C GLN A 757 7.46 13.08 8.03
N SER A 758 7.93 11.83 7.99
CA SER A 758 9.17 11.40 8.64
C SER A 758 10.10 10.74 7.65
N VAL A 759 11.38 10.71 7.98
CA VAL A 759 12.37 9.86 7.34
C VAL A 759 12.80 8.79 8.34
N GLU A 760 12.70 7.55 7.92
CA GLU A 760 13.18 6.40 8.65
C GLU A 760 14.38 5.82 7.90
N PHE A 761 15.43 5.45 8.63
CA PHE A 761 16.62 4.89 7.99
C PHE A 761 17.38 3.93 8.90
N THR A 762 18.13 3.03 8.28
CA THR A 762 19.13 2.18 8.90
C THR A 762 20.51 2.44 8.28
N MET A 763 21.56 2.03 8.97
CA MET A 763 22.93 2.10 8.48
C MET A 763 23.63 0.77 8.72
N ASN A 764 24.47 0.35 7.78
CA ASN A 764 25.25 -0.88 7.93
C ASN A 764 26.41 -0.73 8.93
N GLN A 765 26.83 0.50 9.21
CA GLN A 765 27.90 0.78 10.16
C GLN A 765 27.34 1.05 11.56
N ALA A 766 27.77 0.27 12.53
CA ALA A 766 27.40 0.47 13.95
C ALA A 766 27.95 1.79 14.53
N ALA A 767 28.97 2.38 13.92
CA ALA A 767 29.57 3.63 14.34
C ALA A 767 30.06 4.44 13.15
N VAL A 768 29.63 5.70 13.05
CA VAL A 768 30.04 6.67 12.03
C VAL A 768 31.26 7.43 12.56
N PRO A 769 32.45 7.34 11.90
CA PRO A 769 33.60 8.12 12.26
C PRO A 769 33.34 9.63 12.17
N CYS A 770 33.85 10.42 13.11
CA CYS A 770 33.58 11.84 13.16
C CYS A 770 34.84 12.69 13.40
N ASP A 771 34.73 13.96 13.04
CA ASP A 771 35.74 14.96 13.27
C ASP A 771 35.69 15.48 14.72
N THR A 772 36.78 15.37 15.46
CA THR A 772 36.88 15.88 16.83
C THR A 772 36.99 17.41 16.89
N GLY A 773 37.14 18.08 15.74
CA GLY A 773 37.14 19.53 15.63
C GLY A 773 35.83 20.21 15.99
N VAL A 774 34.72 19.47 15.99
CA VAL A 774 33.38 19.97 16.35
C VAL A 774 33.20 19.89 17.86
N TYR A 775 32.95 21.02 18.51
CA TYR A 775 32.71 21.06 19.95
C TYR A 775 31.36 20.38 20.29
N THR A 776 31.43 19.34 21.10
CA THR A 776 30.24 18.62 21.57
C THR A 776 30.26 18.41 23.10
N LEU A 777 29.10 18.11 23.67
CA LEU A 777 28.98 17.73 25.09
C LEU A 777 29.88 16.52 25.44
N HIS A 778 30.05 15.61 24.48
CA HIS A 778 30.89 14.43 24.64
C HIS A 778 32.38 14.78 24.79
N THR A 779 32.88 15.78 24.03
CA THR A 779 34.23 16.28 24.17
C THR A 779 34.44 16.91 25.57
N ALA A 780 33.44 17.65 26.07
CA ALA A 780 33.50 18.23 27.43
C ALA A 780 33.52 17.13 28.52
N LYS A 781 32.69 16.10 28.39
CA LYS A 781 32.68 14.94 29.30
C LYS A 781 34.04 14.17 29.25
N LEU A 782 34.63 14.02 28.08
CA LEU A 782 35.95 13.38 27.95
C LEU A 782 37.03 14.19 28.63
N ARG A 783 37.02 15.54 28.54
CA ARG A 783 37.91 16.44 29.27
C ARG A 783 37.79 16.23 30.78
N GLY A 784 36.56 16.15 31.33
CA GLY A 784 36.28 15.85 32.73
C GLY A 784 36.85 14.51 33.19
N LYS A 785 36.60 13.44 32.44
CA LYS A 785 37.13 12.09 32.70
C LYS A 785 38.66 12.07 32.67
N SER A 786 39.29 12.76 31.70
CA SER A 786 40.74 12.84 31.59
C SER A 786 41.36 13.64 32.73
N ALA A 787 40.73 14.72 33.17
CA ALA A 787 41.19 15.52 34.36
C ALA A 787 41.11 14.70 35.65
N ALA A 788 40.02 13.98 35.87
CA ALA A 788 39.84 13.09 37.03
C ALA A 788 40.94 11.99 37.06
N ASN A 789 41.30 11.44 35.91
CA ASN A 789 42.34 10.41 35.79
C ASN A 789 43.71 10.99 36.06
N ARG A 790 44.03 12.20 35.57
CA ARG A 790 45.29 12.91 35.88
C ARG A 790 45.42 13.16 37.39
N PHE A 791 44.33 13.59 38.07
CA PHE A 791 44.29 13.76 39.50
C PHE A 791 44.59 12.44 40.25
N LYS A 792 43.94 11.33 39.87
CA LYS A 792 44.22 10.01 40.46
C LYS A 792 45.65 9.54 40.22
N SER A 793 46.20 9.75 39.05
CA SER A 793 47.62 9.42 38.76
C SER A 793 48.59 10.28 39.60
N GLY A 794 48.29 11.58 39.75
CA GLY A 794 49.06 12.48 40.61
C GLY A 794 49.00 12.04 42.09
N ALA A 795 47.85 11.72 42.62
CA ALA A 795 47.69 11.19 43.97
C ALA A 795 48.43 9.87 44.19
N ALA A 796 48.48 8.99 43.21
CA ALA A 796 49.25 7.75 43.24
C ALA A 796 50.77 8.03 43.33
N VAL A 797 51.27 9.00 42.57
CA VAL A 797 52.69 9.40 42.59
C VAL A 797 53.03 10.04 43.96
N VAL A 798 52.19 10.93 44.48
CA VAL A 798 52.38 11.53 45.79
C VAL A 798 52.39 10.48 46.87
N ALA A 799 51.49 9.55 46.88
CA ALA A 799 51.44 8.44 47.82
C ALA A 799 52.65 7.52 47.70
N MET A 800 53.20 7.31 46.53
CA MET A 800 54.41 6.54 46.28
C MET A 800 55.65 7.27 46.85
N LEU A 801 55.74 8.55 46.61
CA LEU A 801 56.86 9.38 47.19
C LEU A 801 56.78 9.43 48.71
N ALA A 802 55.57 9.60 49.25
CA ALA A 802 55.35 9.54 50.70
C ALA A 802 55.74 8.17 51.29
N ALA A 803 55.43 7.09 50.58
CA ALA A 803 55.86 5.73 50.98
C ALA A 803 57.36 5.57 50.97
N ALA A 804 58.05 6.12 49.97
CA ALA A 804 59.52 6.10 49.90
C ALA A 804 60.18 6.87 51.08
N ILE A 805 59.63 8.04 51.44
CA ILE A 805 60.09 8.81 52.56
C ILE A 805 59.77 8.06 53.89
N ALA A 806 58.62 7.51 54.05
CA ALA A 806 58.22 6.76 55.25
C ALA A 806 59.05 5.48 55.46
N ALA A 807 59.61 4.91 54.42
CA ALA A 807 60.47 3.72 54.48
C ALA A 807 61.76 4.02 55.25
N LEU A 808 62.17 5.29 55.39
CA LEU A 808 63.34 5.72 56.17
C LEU A 808 63.09 5.71 57.67
N SER A 809 61.78 5.72 58.09
CA SER A 809 61.39 5.85 59.50
C SER A 809 60.45 4.74 60.02
N SER A 810 59.62 4.16 59.19
CA SER A 810 58.65 3.16 59.63
C SER A 810 58.21 2.27 58.43
N ILE A 811 58.61 1.01 58.43
CA ILE A 811 58.29 0.04 57.39
C ILE A 811 56.76 -0.21 57.28
N PRO A 812 55.94 -0.38 58.38
CA PRO A 812 54.50 -0.58 58.26
C PRO A 812 53.80 0.60 57.61
N VAL A 813 54.18 1.83 57.91
CA VAL A 813 53.63 3.05 57.29
C VAL A 813 53.97 3.12 55.80
N ALA A 814 55.19 2.77 55.43
CA ALA A 814 55.60 2.69 54.03
C ALA A 814 54.83 1.69 53.25
N VAL A 815 54.58 0.49 53.83
CA VAL A 815 53.72 -0.55 53.19
C VAL A 815 52.28 -0.09 53.01
N GLY A 816 51.70 0.57 54.01
CA GLY A 816 50.35 1.14 53.97
C GLY A 816 50.21 2.20 52.85
N LEU A 817 51.14 3.15 52.75
CA LEU A 817 51.16 4.19 51.74
C LEU A 817 51.42 3.60 50.34
N GLY A 818 52.25 2.54 50.19
CA GLY A 818 52.45 1.78 49.00
C GLY A 818 51.18 1.09 48.50
N ALA A 819 50.42 0.50 49.45
CA ALA A 819 49.08 -0.07 49.11
C ALA A 819 48.12 0.99 48.62
N VAL A 820 48.06 2.15 49.23
CA VAL A 820 47.24 3.29 48.81
C VAL A 820 47.64 3.76 47.41
N SER A 821 48.97 3.92 47.16
CA SER A 821 49.49 4.25 45.84
C SER A 821 49.02 3.23 44.77
N MET A 822 49.13 1.93 45.08
CA MET A 822 48.70 0.85 44.18
C MET A 822 47.18 0.90 43.89
N LEU A 823 46.35 1.24 44.86
CA LEU A 823 44.91 1.40 44.67
C LEU A 823 44.59 2.59 43.76
N PHE A 824 45.28 3.73 43.95
CA PHE A 824 45.13 4.87 43.04
C PHE A 824 45.61 4.57 41.63
N TRP A 825 46.70 3.84 41.44
CA TRP A 825 47.22 3.38 40.15
C TRP A 825 46.17 2.45 39.46
N ARG A 826 45.65 1.47 40.17
CA ARG A 826 44.59 0.60 39.62
C ARG A 826 43.34 1.40 39.25
N SER A 827 42.92 2.36 40.07
CA SER A 827 41.78 3.24 39.77
C SER A 827 42.07 4.14 38.55
N ALA A 828 43.27 4.69 38.45
CA ALA A 828 43.69 5.51 37.30
C ALA A 828 43.73 4.66 35.99
N ALA A 829 44.29 3.45 36.05
CA ALA A 829 44.32 2.54 34.88
C ALA A 829 42.91 2.14 34.38
N LYS A 830 42.01 1.81 35.32
CA LYS A 830 40.56 1.59 34.99
C LYS A 830 39.94 2.86 34.38
N GLY A 831 40.26 4.02 34.92
CA GLY A 831 39.73 5.28 34.45
C GLY A 831 40.28 5.65 33.06
N VAL A 832 41.56 5.36 32.74
CA VAL A 832 42.12 5.53 31.39
C VAL A 832 41.43 4.63 30.40
N LYS A 833 41.19 3.36 30.77
CA LYS A 833 40.44 2.43 29.87
C LYS A 833 39.02 2.96 29.58
N SER A 834 38.27 3.36 30.65
CA SER A 834 36.95 3.93 30.51
C SER A 834 36.94 5.23 29.69
N ALA A 835 37.90 6.12 29.86
CA ALA A 835 37.99 7.35 29.09
C ALA A 835 38.32 7.06 27.59
N ALA A 836 39.19 6.07 27.32
CA ALA A 836 39.50 5.65 25.96
C ALA A 836 38.31 5.00 25.25
N GLU A 837 37.59 4.14 25.94
CA GLU A 837 36.33 3.56 25.43
C GLU A 837 35.31 4.64 25.15
N TYR A 838 35.13 5.58 26.08
CA TYR A 838 34.26 6.72 25.91
C TYR A 838 34.67 7.58 24.70
N SER A 839 35.95 7.83 24.51
CA SER A 839 36.50 8.57 23.37
C SER A 839 36.14 7.86 22.06
N ARG A 840 36.41 6.55 21.97
CA ARG A 840 36.17 5.77 20.76
C ARG A 840 34.69 5.72 20.39
N LYS A 841 33.80 5.54 21.37
CA LYS A 841 32.36 5.36 21.13
C LYS A 841 31.60 6.68 20.94
N ASN A 842 32.04 7.80 21.55
CA ASN A 842 31.22 9.02 21.61
C ASN A 842 31.90 10.28 21.06
N VAL A 843 33.23 10.25 20.85
CA VAL A 843 33.97 11.43 20.38
C VAL A 843 34.62 11.20 19.02
N LEU A 844 35.25 10.04 18.81
CA LEU A 844 35.85 9.64 17.53
C LEU A 844 34.87 8.96 16.61
N ALA A 845 33.79 8.49 17.14
CA ALA A 845 32.67 7.93 16.37
C ALA A 845 31.35 8.29 17.07
N MET A 846 30.26 8.21 16.33
CA MET A 846 28.90 8.38 16.81
C MET A 846 28.04 7.21 16.33
N ASP A 847 27.04 6.83 17.13
CA ASP A 847 26.05 5.86 16.70
C ASP A 847 25.05 6.48 15.72
N SER A 848 24.16 5.66 15.14
CA SER A 848 23.17 6.09 14.18
C SER A 848 22.21 7.15 14.73
N LEU A 849 21.88 7.07 16.01
CA LEU A 849 20.97 8.02 16.66
C LEU A 849 21.63 9.40 16.83
N GLU A 850 22.89 9.46 17.26
CA GLU A 850 23.64 10.72 17.41
C GLU A 850 23.98 11.33 16.04
N PHE A 851 24.28 10.50 15.02
CA PHE A 851 24.45 10.96 13.64
C PHE A 851 23.17 11.62 13.12
N ALA A 852 22.02 10.92 13.26
CA ALA A 852 20.72 11.46 12.91
C ALA A 852 20.44 12.80 13.61
N ARG A 853 20.73 12.87 14.92
CA ARG A 853 20.49 14.05 15.74
C ARG A 853 21.29 15.25 15.23
N ARG A 854 22.56 15.06 14.93
CA ARG A 854 23.43 16.14 14.44
C ARG A 854 23.01 16.61 13.05
N CYS A 855 22.72 15.69 12.12
CA CYS A 855 22.22 16.03 10.80
C CYS A 855 20.86 16.75 10.86
N ALA A 856 19.94 16.27 11.71
CA ALA A 856 18.63 16.86 11.86
C ALA A 856 18.68 18.29 12.45
N LEU A 857 19.50 18.51 13.49
CA LEU A 857 19.70 19.85 14.06
C LEU A 857 20.43 20.81 13.10
N CYS A 858 21.44 20.31 12.39
CA CYS A 858 22.08 21.08 11.33
C CYS A 858 21.07 21.58 10.31
N LEU A 859 20.22 20.66 9.80
CA LEU A 859 19.20 20.97 8.82
C LEU A 859 18.14 21.92 9.38
N PHE A 860 17.64 21.66 10.58
CA PHE A 860 16.65 22.50 11.26
C PHE A 860 17.11 23.97 11.34
N HIS A 861 18.30 24.20 11.89
CA HIS A 861 18.84 25.55 11.99
C HIS A 861 19.14 26.18 10.63
N ALA A 862 19.61 25.39 9.66
CA ALA A 862 19.88 25.89 8.32
C ALA A 862 18.56 26.34 7.61
N LEU A 863 17.50 25.54 7.72
CA LEU A 863 16.18 25.91 7.17
C LEU A 863 15.59 27.14 7.86
N GLN A 864 15.76 27.26 9.18
CA GLN A 864 15.31 28.40 9.96
C GLN A 864 16.07 29.68 9.63
N ASP A 865 17.41 29.62 9.57
CA ASP A 865 18.27 30.73 9.21
C ASP A 865 18.07 31.20 7.76
N ALA A 866 17.71 30.26 6.86
CA ALA A 866 17.35 30.56 5.47
C ALA A 866 15.91 31.09 5.31
N GLY A 867 15.13 31.19 6.40
CA GLY A 867 13.74 31.67 6.37
C GLY A 867 12.75 30.72 5.68
N LEU A 868 13.08 29.42 5.59
CA LEU A 868 12.27 28.39 4.93
C LEU A 868 11.29 27.70 5.89
N ILE A 869 11.52 27.80 7.19
CA ILE A 869 10.62 27.34 8.25
C ILE A 869 10.46 28.45 9.31
N SER A 870 9.40 28.37 10.09
CA SER A 870 9.05 29.35 11.11
C SER A 870 10.11 29.50 12.18
N ARG A 871 10.39 30.77 12.58
CA ARG A 871 11.27 31.09 13.70
C ARG A 871 10.68 30.76 15.07
N THR A 872 9.38 30.47 15.16
CA THR A 872 8.71 30.08 16.39
C THR A 872 9.00 28.62 16.78
N LEU A 873 9.47 27.81 15.84
CA LEU A 873 9.88 26.44 16.09
C LEU A 873 11.18 26.39 16.92
N ILE A 874 11.28 25.42 17.80
CA ILE A 874 12.44 25.21 18.65
C ILE A 874 13.01 23.79 18.43
N GLU A 875 14.22 23.52 18.93
CA GLU A 875 14.86 22.20 18.79
C GLU A 875 13.99 21.03 19.31
N LYS A 876 13.09 21.26 20.28
CA LYS A 876 12.15 20.24 20.78
C LYS A 876 11.14 19.78 19.73
N ASN A 877 10.89 20.57 18.71
CA ASN A 877 10.04 20.17 17.59
C ASN A 877 10.72 19.15 16.67
N VAL A 878 12.06 19.04 16.74
CA VAL A 878 12.80 18.00 16.03
C VAL A 878 12.75 16.70 16.82
N ASN A 879 12.03 15.74 16.32
CA ASN A 879 11.86 14.44 16.96
C ASN A 879 12.79 13.41 16.34
N ILE A 880 13.56 12.74 17.17
CA ILE A 880 14.51 11.69 16.77
C ILE A 880 14.35 10.53 17.74
N SER A 881 14.04 9.36 17.21
CA SER A 881 13.81 8.16 18.01
C SER A 881 14.43 6.93 17.37
N GLY A 882 15.16 6.15 18.17
CA GLY A 882 15.54 4.79 17.79
C GLY A 882 14.35 3.86 17.94
N ARG A 883 14.24 2.90 17.05
CA ARG A 883 13.19 1.88 17.04
C ARG A 883 13.76 0.51 17.47
N GLU A 884 12.88 -0.45 17.74
CA GLU A 884 13.25 -1.78 18.23
C GLU A 884 14.10 -2.59 17.23
N ASP A 885 13.95 -2.31 15.94
CA ASP A 885 14.73 -2.92 14.84
C ASP A 885 16.09 -2.24 14.60
N GLY A 886 16.46 -1.24 15.42
CA GLY A 886 17.68 -0.45 15.27
C GLY A 886 17.58 0.66 14.22
N SER A 887 16.46 0.84 13.54
CA SER A 887 16.22 1.98 12.66
C SER A 887 16.03 3.28 13.45
N VAL A 888 16.28 4.40 12.80
CA VAL A 888 16.11 5.74 13.37
C VAL A 888 15.03 6.46 12.59
N ARG A 889 14.05 7.02 13.33
CA ARG A 889 13.01 7.90 12.78
C ARG A 889 13.33 9.34 13.10
N VAL A 890 13.24 10.22 12.08
CA VAL A 890 13.45 11.67 12.19
C VAL A 890 12.28 12.41 11.56
N PHE A 891 11.70 13.38 12.28
CA PHE A 891 10.66 14.27 11.76
C PHE A 891 10.63 15.62 12.48
N LEU A 892 10.05 16.62 11.83
CA LEU A 892 9.77 17.93 12.42
C LEU A 892 8.29 18.05 12.77
N ASP A 893 8.00 18.30 14.05
CA ASP A 893 6.67 18.58 14.54
C ASP A 893 6.30 20.04 14.26
N ALA A 894 5.69 20.29 13.10
CA ALA A 894 5.38 21.61 12.58
C ALA A 894 4.13 21.53 11.66
N SER A 895 3.84 22.59 10.91
CA SER A 895 2.80 22.54 9.87
C SER A 895 3.12 21.44 8.83
N PRO A 896 2.12 20.88 8.13
CA PRO A 896 2.35 19.83 7.11
C PRO A 896 3.38 20.23 6.04
N ALA A 897 3.36 21.48 5.61
CA ALA A 897 4.29 22.01 4.61
C ALA A 897 5.74 22.05 5.14
N GLU A 898 5.94 22.51 6.38
CA GLU A 898 7.27 22.61 7.01
C GLU A 898 7.79 21.20 7.36
N SER A 899 6.92 20.30 7.85
CA SER A 899 7.25 18.91 8.11
C SER A 899 7.70 18.19 6.84
N SER A 900 6.96 18.38 5.74
CA SER A 900 7.30 17.80 4.43
C SER A 900 8.62 18.36 3.87
N LEU A 901 8.83 19.69 3.97
CA LEU A 901 10.08 20.32 3.52
C LEU A 901 11.28 19.79 4.31
N PHE A 902 11.14 19.67 5.63
CA PHE A 902 12.20 19.14 6.50
C PHE A 902 12.50 17.67 6.16
N ALA A 903 11.48 16.83 6.06
CA ALA A 903 11.63 15.41 5.74
C ALA A 903 12.29 15.21 4.37
N LYS A 904 11.82 15.92 3.33
CA LYS A 904 12.43 15.91 2.00
C LYS A 904 13.90 16.33 2.05
N SER A 905 14.21 17.43 2.72
CA SER A 905 15.59 17.93 2.81
C SER A 905 16.48 16.98 3.62
N PHE A 906 15.96 16.31 4.63
CA PHE A 906 16.68 15.30 5.39
C PHE A 906 16.96 14.04 4.56
N ASP A 907 15.97 13.61 3.76
CA ASP A 907 16.12 12.52 2.81
C ASP A 907 17.19 12.82 1.76
N GLU A 908 17.17 14.04 1.18
CA GLU A 908 18.17 14.50 0.23
C GLU A 908 19.58 14.54 0.84
N LEU A 909 19.74 15.00 2.10
CA LEU A 909 21.01 15.05 2.82
C LEU A 909 21.65 13.67 3.01
N LEU A 910 20.82 12.65 3.21
CA LEU A 910 21.27 11.26 3.36
C LEU A 910 21.40 10.51 2.03
N SER A 911 21.07 11.15 0.91
CA SER A 911 21.17 10.56 -0.43
C SER A 911 22.62 10.59 -0.94
N PRO A 912 22.98 9.73 -1.89
CA PRO A 912 24.22 9.87 -2.64
C PRO A 912 24.29 11.21 -3.41
N ILE A 913 25.49 11.68 -3.68
CA ILE A 913 25.70 12.85 -4.57
C ILE A 913 25.34 12.45 -6.01
N MET A 914 24.48 13.24 -6.64
CA MET A 914 24.03 13.03 -8.03
C MET A 914 24.06 14.35 -8.82
N ASN A 915 22.98 15.10 -8.82
CA ASN A 915 22.81 16.34 -9.60
C ASN A 915 22.67 17.61 -8.72
N GLN A 916 22.93 17.50 -7.45
CA GLN A 916 22.87 18.64 -6.52
C GLN A 916 23.92 19.68 -6.93
N ARG A 917 23.67 20.94 -6.60
CA ARG A 917 24.57 22.05 -6.96
C ARG A 917 25.81 22.12 -6.07
N TYR A 918 25.69 21.75 -4.81
CA TYR A 918 26.72 21.90 -3.79
C TYR A 918 26.84 20.64 -2.94
N ALA A 919 28.04 20.41 -2.45
CA ALA A 919 28.35 19.35 -1.48
C ALA A 919 29.23 19.89 -0.36
N VAL A 920 29.15 19.20 0.79
CA VAL A 920 30.00 19.44 1.97
C VAL A 920 30.72 18.15 2.37
N PRO A 921 31.97 18.22 2.82
CA PRO A 921 32.73 17.05 3.27
C PRO A 921 32.32 16.67 4.70
N ARG A 922 32.42 15.38 4.99
CA ARG A 922 32.48 14.85 6.35
C ARG A 922 33.84 14.29 6.60
N TYR A 923 34.50 14.80 7.64
CA TYR A 923 35.85 14.39 8.03
C TYR A 923 35.82 13.36 9.17
N GLU A 924 36.81 12.52 9.22
CA GLU A 924 37.12 11.64 10.33
C GLU A 924 38.52 11.93 10.90
N THR A 925 38.67 11.71 12.19
CA THR A 925 39.96 11.88 12.87
C THR A 925 40.75 10.58 12.77
N VAL A 926 41.93 10.65 12.14
CA VAL A 926 42.84 9.51 12.03
C VAL A 926 43.57 9.31 13.37
N LEU A 927 43.42 8.09 13.90
CA LEU A 927 44.17 7.68 15.09
C LEU A 927 45.65 7.49 14.74
N PRO A 928 46.61 8.05 15.52
CA PRO A 928 48.06 7.79 15.32
C PRO A 928 48.38 6.29 15.37
N ALA A 929 49.43 5.90 14.67
CA ALA A 929 49.97 4.55 14.72
C ALA A 929 50.33 4.17 16.16
N GLY A 930 49.79 3.04 16.64
CA GLY A 930 49.83 2.66 18.06
C GLY A 930 48.48 2.93 18.75
N ARG A 931 47.54 2.04 18.52
CA ARG A 931 46.13 2.13 18.96
C ARG A 931 45.95 2.04 20.50
N GLY A 932 46.85 2.59 21.31
CA GLY A 932 46.75 2.57 22.76
C GLY A 932 45.63 3.45 23.31
N ASN A 933 45.27 3.22 24.56
CA ASN A 933 44.18 3.95 25.22
C ASN A 933 44.47 5.47 25.32
N LEU A 934 45.76 5.84 25.54
CA LEU A 934 46.16 7.24 25.60
C LEU A 934 46.07 7.94 24.23
N ALA A 935 46.37 7.22 23.13
CA ALA A 935 46.22 7.77 21.78
C ALA A 935 44.73 8.10 21.48
N ALA A 936 43.78 7.22 21.86
CA ALA A 936 42.38 7.48 21.69
C ALA A 936 41.84 8.68 22.51
N ILE A 937 42.37 8.84 23.76
CA ILE A 937 42.00 10.00 24.60
C ILE A 937 42.59 11.29 23.99
N ASN A 938 43.84 11.27 23.57
CA ASN A 938 44.50 12.45 23.01
C ASN A 938 43.86 12.88 21.68
N ALA A 939 43.52 11.93 20.80
CA ALA A 939 42.81 12.20 19.56
C ALA A 939 41.41 12.81 19.80
N GLY A 940 40.73 12.39 20.88
CA GLY A 940 39.43 12.97 21.25
C GLY A 940 39.53 14.33 21.94
N LEU A 941 40.68 14.67 22.52
CA LEU A 941 40.89 15.96 23.21
C LEU A 941 41.49 17.04 22.33
N LYS A 942 42.30 16.67 21.38
CA LYS A 942 42.97 17.56 20.42
C LYS A 942 42.69 17.06 19.03
N PRO A 943 42.22 17.95 18.12
CA PRO A 943 42.01 17.57 16.72
C PRO A 943 43.37 17.09 16.14
N GLY A 944 43.36 15.84 15.71
CA GLY A 944 44.48 15.23 15.00
C GLY A 944 44.44 15.53 13.49
N ARG A 945 45.20 14.77 12.71
CA ARG A 945 45.05 14.78 11.25
C ARG A 945 43.66 14.23 10.89
N SER A 946 42.86 15.07 10.24
CA SER A 946 41.56 14.68 9.71
C SER A 946 41.70 14.35 8.23
N VAL A 947 40.98 13.33 7.78
CA VAL A 947 40.80 12.94 6.37
C VAL A 947 39.33 13.02 6.00
N ILE A 948 39.06 13.21 4.71
CA ILE A 948 37.66 13.18 4.21
C ILE A 948 37.21 11.73 4.27
N ALA A 949 36.15 11.50 5.04
CA ALA A 949 35.51 10.21 5.19
C ALA A 949 34.37 10.02 4.15
N SER A 950 33.70 11.10 3.78
CA SER A 950 32.57 11.05 2.82
C SER A 950 32.18 12.48 2.40
N TRP A 951 31.36 12.59 1.36
CA TRP A 951 30.76 13.83 0.92
C TRP A 951 29.23 13.72 1.03
N HIS A 952 28.59 14.79 1.43
CA HIS A 952 27.15 14.88 1.54
C HIS A 952 26.60 16.00 0.66
N PRO A 953 25.48 15.75 -0.04
CA PRO A 953 24.84 16.79 -0.85
C PRO A 953 24.21 17.88 0.04
N VAL A 954 24.21 19.10 -0.44
CA VAL A 954 23.39 20.17 0.15
C VAL A 954 21.96 20.01 -0.37
N PRO A 955 20.94 19.89 0.50
CA PRO A 955 19.56 19.75 0.06
C PRO A 955 19.12 20.84 -0.90
N ASP A 956 18.27 20.52 -1.89
CA ASP A 956 17.89 21.43 -2.99
C ASP A 956 17.31 22.76 -2.50
N ALA A 957 16.51 22.72 -1.45
CA ALA A 957 15.91 23.93 -0.86
C ALA A 957 17.00 24.91 -0.34
N LEU A 958 18.10 24.38 0.16
CA LEU A 958 19.26 25.14 0.66
C LEU A 958 20.37 25.31 -0.39
N GLY A 959 20.40 24.46 -1.42
CA GLY A 959 21.30 24.53 -2.57
C GLY A 959 20.81 25.42 -3.71
N ALA A 960 19.68 26.09 -3.57
CA ALA A 960 19.08 26.92 -4.62
C ALA A 960 20.00 28.07 -5.08
N ASN A 961 20.77 28.64 -4.16
CA ASN A 961 21.78 29.64 -4.43
C ASN A 961 22.95 29.54 -3.45
N LYS A 962 24.05 30.27 -3.72
CA LYS A 962 25.27 30.23 -2.91
C LYS A 962 25.04 30.72 -1.48
N GLU A 963 24.20 31.72 -1.28
CA GLU A 963 23.91 32.31 0.03
C GLU A 963 23.29 31.28 0.98
N LYS A 964 22.23 30.60 0.52
CA LYS A 964 21.57 29.54 1.30
C LYS A 964 22.49 28.36 1.53
N ALA A 965 23.31 27.97 0.55
CA ALA A 965 24.28 26.90 0.69
C ALA A 965 25.38 27.22 1.74
N GLU A 966 25.79 28.49 1.84
CA GLU A 966 26.70 28.98 2.88
C GLU A 966 26.07 28.99 4.28
N ILE A 967 24.76 29.28 4.38
CA ILE A 967 24.01 29.11 5.65
C ILE A 967 24.06 27.65 6.07
N PHE A 968 23.78 26.71 5.15
CA PHE A 968 23.87 25.30 5.44
C PHE A 968 25.28 24.88 5.86
N ARG A 969 26.34 25.30 5.15
CA ARG A 969 27.75 25.01 5.50
C ARG A 969 28.10 25.48 6.92
N LYS A 970 27.64 26.70 7.32
CA LYS A 970 27.87 27.22 8.68
C LYS A 970 27.26 26.28 9.74
N GLN A 971 26.03 25.81 9.53
CA GLN A 971 25.38 24.88 10.44
C GLN A 971 26.01 23.48 10.39
N TRP A 972 26.41 22.99 9.21
CA TRP A 972 27.17 21.76 9.05
C TRP A 972 28.46 21.77 9.86
N ASN A 973 29.24 22.87 9.78
CA ASN A 973 30.47 23.06 10.53
C ASN A 973 30.26 23.14 12.05
N ARG A 974 29.06 23.50 12.47
CA ARG A 974 28.72 23.57 13.91
C ARG A 974 28.30 22.20 14.47
N TRP A 975 27.56 21.43 13.70
CA TRP A 975 26.87 20.23 14.20
C TRP A 975 27.53 18.92 13.77
N VAL A 976 28.03 18.82 12.54
CA VAL A 976 28.43 17.53 11.95
C VAL A 976 29.94 17.44 11.73
N SER A 977 30.46 18.28 10.85
CA SER A 977 31.92 18.25 10.49
C SER A 977 32.36 19.56 9.87
N ARG A 978 33.58 19.95 10.13
CA ARG A 978 34.17 21.13 9.48
C ARG A 978 34.47 20.84 8.02
N GLY A 979 34.32 21.84 7.17
CA GLY A 979 34.67 21.75 5.76
C GLY A 979 34.11 22.89 4.94
N ASP A 980 34.63 23.00 3.75
CA ASP A 980 34.24 24.04 2.81
C ASP A 980 33.17 23.55 1.82
N LEU A 981 32.33 24.48 1.38
CA LEU A 981 31.32 24.26 0.39
C LEU A 981 31.96 24.10 -0.99
N VAL A 982 31.64 23.05 -1.72
CA VAL A 982 32.15 22.84 -3.09
C VAL A 982 30.95 22.92 -4.06
N TYR A 983 31.13 23.69 -5.13
CA TYR A 983 30.19 23.74 -6.24
C TYR A 983 30.46 22.55 -7.17
N LEU A 984 29.47 21.64 -7.30
CA LEU A 984 29.68 20.37 -7.97
C LEU A 984 29.89 20.47 -9.50
N LYS A 985 29.54 21.61 -10.11
CA LYS A 985 29.85 21.89 -11.53
C LYS A 985 31.21 22.56 -11.75
N SER A 986 32.04 22.66 -10.71
CA SER A 986 33.45 23.11 -10.83
C SER A 986 34.35 21.91 -11.10
N GLU A 987 35.59 22.16 -11.59
CA GLU A 987 36.58 21.09 -11.80
C GLU A 987 36.82 20.23 -10.54
N GLN A 988 36.83 20.85 -9.36
CA GLN A 988 36.91 20.13 -8.09
C GLN A 988 35.65 19.32 -7.82
N GLY A 989 34.48 19.85 -8.18
CA GLY A 989 33.21 19.19 -8.02
C GLY A 989 33.04 17.96 -8.93
N GLU A 990 33.52 18.06 -10.15
CA GLU A 990 33.53 16.92 -11.09
C GLU A 990 34.38 15.76 -10.57
N LYS A 991 35.57 16.05 -9.99
CA LYS A 991 36.41 15.02 -9.33
C LYS A 991 35.72 14.37 -8.14
N ILE A 992 34.92 15.13 -7.38
CA ILE A 992 34.12 14.60 -6.28
C ILE A 992 33.00 13.67 -6.80
N ILE A 993 32.31 14.07 -7.87
CA ILE A 993 31.29 13.22 -8.51
C ILE A 993 31.91 11.95 -9.07
N GLU A 994 33.10 12.05 -9.69
CA GLU A 994 33.80 10.88 -10.24
C GLU A 994 34.21 9.88 -9.14
N GLN A 995 34.66 10.36 -8.00
CA GLN A 995 35.18 9.52 -6.91
C GLN A 995 34.09 9.06 -5.94
N TYR A 996 33.08 9.91 -5.63
CA TYR A 996 32.07 9.70 -4.58
C TYR A 996 30.66 9.74 -5.13
N GLY A 997 30.45 10.06 -6.40
CA GLY A 997 29.13 10.14 -7.01
C GLY A 997 28.38 8.82 -6.91
N MET A 998 27.13 8.89 -6.46
CA MET A 998 26.28 7.72 -6.23
C MET A 998 26.82 6.69 -5.22
N SER A 999 27.85 7.02 -4.45
CA SER A 999 28.38 6.18 -3.38
C SER A 999 27.46 6.21 -2.15
N ASN A 1000 27.17 5.05 -1.59
CA ASN A 1000 26.45 4.89 -0.32
C ASN A 1000 27.39 4.24 0.72
N GLU A 1001 28.45 4.94 1.07
CA GLU A 1001 29.52 4.42 1.93
C GLU A 1001 29.03 4.01 3.33
N LEU A 1002 28.00 4.68 3.85
CA LEU A 1002 27.40 4.35 5.15
C LEU A 1002 26.39 3.21 5.07
N GLY A 1003 26.08 2.70 3.86
CA GLY A 1003 25.04 1.71 3.66
C GLY A 1003 23.68 2.18 4.17
N ILE A 1004 23.36 3.47 3.98
CA ILE A 1004 22.10 4.04 4.42
C ILE A 1004 20.97 3.49 3.56
N ARG A 1005 20.02 2.85 4.20
CA ARG A 1005 18.72 2.53 3.63
C ARG A 1005 17.68 3.41 4.28
N LYS A 1006 16.85 4.06 3.51
CA LYS A 1006 15.90 5.07 4.01
C LYS A 1006 14.55 4.95 3.35
N GLN A 1007 13.53 5.38 4.08
CA GLN A 1007 12.15 5.43 3.64
C GLN A 1007 11.48 6.70 4.16
N ALA A 1008 10.77 7.40 3.28
CA ALA A 1008 9.83 8.42 3.71
C ALA A 1008 8.54 7.75 4.21
N ALA A 1009 8.03 8.17 5.34
CA ALA A 1009 6.84 7.62 5.94
C ALA A 1009 5.92 8.72 6.47
N GLY A 1010 4.64 8.67 6.08
CA GLY A 1010 3.60 9.49 6.67
C GLY A 1010 3.06 8.86 7.95
N PHE A 1011 2.80 9.66 8.96
CA PHE A 1011 2.11 9.24 10.17
C PHE A 1011 1.12 10.30 10.65
N TRP A 1012 0.09 9.84 11.40
CA TRP A 1012 -0.96 10.69 11.94
C TRP A 1012 -0.78 10.85 13.45
N ARG A 1013 -1.19 12.01 13.93
CA ARG A 1013 -1.22 12.31 15.37
C ARG A 1013 -2.51 11.86 16.05
#